data_b20f4945a0fe91bd3115d81149248719
#
_entry.id   b20f4945a0fe91bd3115d81149248719
#
_cell.length_a   1.000
_cell.length_b   1.000
_cell.length_c   1.000
_cell.angle_alpha   90.00
_cell.angle_beta   90.00
_cell.angle_gamma   90.00
#
_symmetry.space_group_name_H-M   'P 1'
#
loop_
_entity.id
_entity.type
_entity.pdbx_description
1 polymer ?
#
loop_
_entity_poly.entity_id
_entity_poly.type
_entity_poly.pdbx_seq_one_letter_code
_entity_poly.pdbx_strand_id
1 'polypeptide(L)'
;MIRARRHWFLIAGVAVAIGSGAALGQAAITRAIDATLPDARGINLFNRPGTITLLSSNGKVIQKLGPATREKIKPGQMPQLVMQSFIAAEDRRFFDHDGVDLWGIGRAVVTNLKQGSVREGASTITQQLARTVFLSQDRTVTRKLKEAALASKLERQLSKGQILEQYLNFVYLGSSAYGISDAAWVYFSKQPEELTLPEAALIAGMPPAPSLYSPLVNPEIALQRRSIVISRMEQEGFITSGEAEAARNSPLALKPAIPKYYNSTAPYFTTWVAQQLPTLLTPEQLEVGGLKIRTSLNLDWQRKAQKVVREIAPNGTEGVIVSIAPGTGLVRVMVGGKNFYSSQFNRATQALRSPGSTFKLFPYSAAINAGVKPEDVFLDKPRCWNGYCPKNFGKKYFGNISLADALKNSLNTVAVQLQDKVGFDPIIAMANNLGIGNKRPLGRYYPMAIGAYEQTVLDMTAAYSAVTNRGVYVKPTAFEEIRGPGGDVLWSRRVDGDRGKRAMDSDVADTMNWMLQRVVSGGTGIAAKLDDRPVAGKTGTSEGGRDIWFIGSIPQLTTAVWFGHDNNAETKSNSGESAWAWKQFMTQIKSEFPAQKFPAKPKTVRPVLQRPGKKKASDPNKPNPGDGPLPDRDLFGETDDPPAPTPRYVSPSGGPPVDEFFRPLPVQ
;
A
#
# COMPACT_ATOMS: atom_id res chain seq x y z
N MET A 1 -27.49 -64.82 55.24
CA MET A 1 -26.70 -64.45 54.06
C MET A 1 -27.50 -63.65 52.95
N ILE A 2 -28.78 -63.76 52.88
CA ILE A 2 -29.59 -63.10 51.77
C ILE A 2 -29.77 -61.58 51.94
N ARG A 3 -29.79 -61.01 53.17
CA ARG A 3 -29.93 -59.56 53.40
C ARG A 3 -28.67 -58.75 53.06
N ALA A 4 -27.49 -59.27 53.19
CA ALA A 4 -26.22 -58.55 52.87
C ALA A 4 -26.04 -58.34 51.34
N ARG A 5 -26.43 -59.33 50.51
CA ARG A 5 -26.38 -59.22 49.04
C ARG A 5 -27.29 -58.13 48.49
N ARG A 6 -28.44 -57.87 49.10
CA ARG A 6 -29.38 -56.85 48.62
C ARG A 6 -28.87 -55.44 48.85
N HIS A 7 -28.09 -55.18 49.90
CA HIS A 7 -27.48 -53.86 50.14
C HIS A 7 -26.30 -53.56 49.18
N TRP A 8 -25.55 -54.58 48.81
CA TRP A 8 -24.48 -54.42 47.81
C TRP A 8 -24.99 -54.08 46.40
N PHE A 9 -26.13 -54.66 45.99
CA PHE A 9 -26.77 -54.34 44.74
C PHE A 9 -27.38 -52.91 44.74
N LEU A 10 -27.90 -52.44 45.86
CA LEU A 10 -28.37 -51.08 46.01
C LEU A 10 -27.24 -50.07 45.97
N ILE A 11 -26.14 -50.31 46.67
CA ILE A 11 -24.94 -49.45 46.66
C ILE A 11 -24.31 -49.44 45.27
N ALA A 12 -24.18 -50.56 44.59
CA ALA A 12 -23.68 -50.63 43.23
C ALA A 12 -24.64 -49.90 42.26
N GLY A 13 -25.96 -50.04 42.39
CA GLY A 13 -26.95 -49.32 41.58
C GLY A 13 -26.88 -47.79 41.79
N VAL A 14 -26.75 -47.35 43.03
CA VAL A 14 -26.59 -45.92 43.35
C VAL A 14 -25.24 -45.40 42.84
N ALA A 15 -24.13 -46.14 42.96
CA ALA A 15 -22.83 -45.76 42.42
C ALA A 15 -22.88 -45.65 40.87
N VAL A 16 -23.53 -46.59 40.21
CA VAL A 16 -23.75 -46.56 38.74
C VAL A 16 -24.66 -45.39 38.34
N ALA A 17 -25.74 -45.08 39.09
CA ALA A 17 -26.62 -43.96 38.81
C ALA A 17 -25.91 -42.61 39.03
N ILE A 18 -25.13 -42.45 40.09
CA ILE A 18 -24.30 -41.25 40.35
C ILE A 18 -23.22 -41.12 39.26
N GLY A 19 -22.54 -42.20 38.93
CA GLY A 19 -21.53 -42.22 37.86
C GLY A 19 -22.12 -41.89 36.49
N SER A 20 -23.29 -42.46 36.15
CA SER A 20 -23.99 -42.15 34.92
C SER A 20 -24.52 -40.75 34.88
N GLY A 21 -25.10 -40.23 36.01
CA GLY A 21 -25.55 -38.85 36.11
C GLY A 21 -24.41 -37.83 36.00
N ALA A 22 -23.26 -38.12 36.62
CA ALA A 22 -22.06 -37.31 36.49
C ALA A 22 -21.53 -37.32 35.05
N ALA A 23 -21.49 -38.47 34.38
CA ALA A 23 -21.04 -38.60 32.99
C ALA A 23 -21.98 -37.89 32.01
N LEU A 24 -23.32 -38.01 32.19
CA LEU A 24 -24.30 -37.29 31.40
C LEU A 24 -24.26 -35.79 31.64
N GLY A 25 -24.09 -35.36 32.91
CA GLY A 25 -23.89 -33.96 33.26
C GLY A 25 -22.62 -33.38 32.63
N GLN A 26 -21.53 -34.12 32.68
CA GLN A 26 -20.26 -33.74 32.06
C GLN A 26 -20.38 -33.67 30.54
N ALA A 27 -21.07 -34.61 29.89
CA ALA A 27 -21.33 -34.58 28.45
C ALA A 27 -22.22 -33.41 28.02
N ALA A 28 -23.25 -33.07 28.82
CA ALA A 28 -24.13 -31.95 28.56
C ALA A 28 -23.40 -30.60 28.71
N ILE A 29 -22.56 -30.46 29.76
CA ILE A 29 -21.73 -29.27 29.98
C ILE A 29 -20.70 -29.14 28.85
N THR A 30 -20.05 -30.23 28.46
CA THR A 30 -19.08 -30.20 27.36
C THR A 30 -19.73 -29.80 26.04
N ARG A 31 -20.93 -30.34 25.73
CA ARG A 31 -21.69 -29.94 24.53
C ARG A 31 -22.13 -28.47 24.56
N ALA A 32 -22.58 -27.98 25.70
CA ALA A 32 -22.96 -26.58 25.87
C ALA A 32 -21.75 -25.64 25.67
N ILE A 33 -20.59 -26.01 26.22
CA ILE A 33 -19.36 -25.26 26.02
C ILE A 33 -18.92 -25.35 24.55
N ASP A 34 -18.92 -26.55 23.96
CA ASP A 34 -18.52 -26.75 22.55
C ASP A 34 -19.39 -25.95 21.57
N ALA A 35 -20.67 -25.77 21.87
CA ALA A 35 -21.58 -24.96 21.07
C ALA A 35 -21.27 -23.45 21.08
N THR A 36 -20.59 -22.99 22.13
CA THR A 36 -20.18 -21.56 22.28
C THR A 36 -18.75 -21.30 21.76
N LEU A 37 -18.01 -22.36 21.44
CA LEU A 37 -16.63 -22.23 20.99
C LEU A 37 -16.52 -22.23 19.45
N PRO A 38 -15.57 -21.47 18.89
CA PRO A 38 -15.29 -21.48 17.46
C PRO A 38 -15.05 -22.89 16.90
N ASP A 39 -15.38 -23.08 15.61
CA ASP A 39 -15.05 -24.34 14.91
C ASP A 39 -13.54 -24.44 14.67
N ALA A 40 -12.94 -25.53 15.09
CA ALA A 40 -11.51 -25.78 14.91
C ALA A 40 -11.07 -25.86 13.43
N ARG A 41 -12.00 -26.19 12.51
CA ARG A 41 -11.75 -26.14 11.06
C ARG A 41 -11.40 -24.74 10.56
N GLY A 42 -11.80 -23.69 11.27
CA GLY A 42 -11.39 -22.32 11.02
C GLY A 42 -9.87 -22.08 11.12
N ILE A 43 -9.11 -22.99 11.76
CA ILE A 43 -7.65 -22.87 11.87
C ILE A 43 -6.94 -22.87 10.51
N ASN A 44 -7.47 -23.61 9.53
CA ASN A 44 -6.91 -23.65 8.18
C ASN A 44 -7.13 -22.34 7.41
N LEU A 45 -8.15 -21.58 7.79
CA LEU A 45 -8.48 -20.27 7.23
C LEU A 45 -7.87 -19.13 8.05
N PHE A 46 -7.27 -19.44 9.21
CA PHE A 46 -6.68 -18.42 10.07
C PHE A 46 -5.56 -17.68 9.36
N ASN A 47 -5.70 -16.38 9.30
CA ASN A 47 -4.66 -15.44 8.93
C ASN A 47 -4.46 -14.46 10.08
N ARG A 48 -3.23 -13.99 10.25
CA ARG A 48 -2.98 -13.02 11.32
C ARG A 48 -3.74 -11.73 11.05
N PRO A 49 -4.33 -11.12 12.08
CA PRO A 49 -4.96 -9.80 11.97
C PRO A 49 -4.03 -8.81 11.27
N GLY A 50 -4.59 -7.99 10.40
CA GLY A 50 -3.84 -6.97 9.66
C GLY A 50 -2.93 -7.48 8.55
N THR A 51 -2.86 -8.78 8.24
CA THR A 51 -2.07 -9.28 7.11
C THR A 51 -2.73 -8.97 5.79
N ILE A 52 -1.98 -8.33 4.88
CA ILE A 52 -2.44 -7.95 3.55
C ILE A 52 -1.39 -8.37 2.52
N THR A 53 -1.81 -9.04 1.45
CA THR A 53 -0.95 -9.36 0.31
C THR A 53 -1.32 -8.46 -0.86
N LEU A 54 -0.39 -7.59 -1.27
CA LEU A 54 -0.53 -6.75 -2.45
C LEU A 54 0.00 -7.50 -3.68
N LEU A 55 -0.86 -7.67 -4.66
CA LEU A 55 -0.56 -8.34 -5.92
C LEU A 55 -0.56 -7.33 -7.06
N SER A 56 0.31 -7.50 -8.03
CA SER A 56 0.29 -6.78 -9.29
C SER A 56 -0.90 -7.20 -10.18
N SER A 57 -1.12 -6.51 -11.28
CA SER A 57 -2.20 -6.82 -12.23
C SER A 57 -2.15 -8.26 -12.78
N ASN A 58 -0.96 -8.86 -12.85
CA ASN A 58 -0.75 -10.25 -13.28
C ASN A 58 -0.61 -11.24 -12.11
N GLY A 59 -0.96 -10.85 -10.88
CA GLY A 59 -1.01 -11.72 -9.70
C GLY A 59 0.33 -11.97 -9.01
N LYS A 60 1.45 -11.35 -9.44
CA LYS A 60 2.74 -11.44 -8.74
C LYS A 60 2.70 -10.61 -7.45
N VAL A 61 3.28 -11.15 -6.37
CA VAL A 61 3.38 -10.43 -5.09
C VAL A 61 4.29 -9.20 -5.24
N ILE A 62 3.75 -8.04 -4.88
CA ILE A 62 4.49 -6.77 -4.79
C ILE A 62 5.05 -6.59 -3.39
N GLN A 63 4.18 -6.82 -2.38
CA GLN A 63 4.50 -6.65 -0.96
C GLN A 63 3.52 -7.47 -0.11
N LYS A 64 3.97 -7.94 1.04
CA LYS A 64 3.10 -8.40 2.13
C LYS A 64 3.21 -7.41 3.28
N LEU A 65 2.07 -6.93 3.74
CA LEU A 65 1.94 -6.03 4.89
C LEU A 65 1.44 -6.83 6.09
N GLY A 66 1.77 -6.38 7.29
CA GLY A 66 1.36 -7.03 8.53
C GLY A 66 2.43 -7.97 9.08
N PRO A 67 2.09 -8.68 10.18
CA PRO A 67 3.08 -9.36 11.01
C PRO A 67 3.68 -10.62 10.40
N ALA A 68 3.03 -11.29 9.43
CA ALA A 68 3.53 -12.54 8.83
C ALA A 68 3.76 -12.37 7.33
N THR A 69 5.00 -12.44 6.91
CA THR A 69 5.42 -12.13 5.53
C THR A 69 5.90 -13.35 4.75
N ARG A 70 6.31 -14.44 5.43
CA ARG A 70 6.73 -15.70 4.80
C ARG A 70 5.56 -16.64 4.60
N GLU A 71 5.71 -17.57 3.67
CA GLU A 71 4.73 -18.61 3.44
C GLU A 71 4.76 -19.64 4.59
N LYS A 72 3.58 -20.17 4.92
CA LYS A 72 3.47 -21.27 5.89
C LYS A 72 4.18 -22.51 5.35
N ILE A 73 4.81 -23.28 6.22
CA ILE A 73 5.30 -24.62 5.87
C ILE A 73 4.08 -25.48 5.60
N LYS A 74 4.14 -26.24 4.52
CA LYS A 74 3.05 -27.16 4.14
C LYS A 74 2.98 -28.34 5.11
N PRO A 75 1.79 -28.93 5.29
CA PRO A 75 1.63 -30.13 6.09
C PRO A 75 2.61 -31.24 5.68
N GLY A 76 3.21 -31.88 6.67
CA GLY A 76 4.18 -32.96 6.46
C GLY A 76 5.58 -32.52 6.04
N GLN A 77 5.87 -31.23 5.93
CA GLN A 77 7.19 -30.69 5.55
C GLN A 77 7.94 -30.04 6.73
N MET A 78 7.39 -30.11 7.95
CA MET A 78 8.04 -29.53 9.12
C MET A 78 9.27 -30.36 9.52
N PRO A 79 10.47 -29.72 9.65
CA PRO A 79 11.69 -30.45 10.02
C PRO A 79 11.59 -31.08 11.42
N GLN A 80 12.01 -32.34 11.55
CA GLN A 80 11.96 -33.09 12.81
C GLN A 80 12.72 -32.37 13.93
N LEU A 81 13.91 -31.85 13.63
CA LEU A 81 14.74 -31.11 14.58
C LEU A 81 14.00 -29.92 15.18
N VAL A 82 13.26 -29.15 14.34
CA VAL A 82 12.46 -28.01 14.78
C VAL A 82 11.33 -28.49 15.69
N MET A 83 10.58 -29.50 15.28
CA MET A 83 9.51 -30.08 16.10
C MET A 83 9.99 -30.52 17.48
N GLN A 84 11.07 -31.27 17.53
CA GLN A 84 11.67 -31.76 18.78
C GLN A 84 12.16 -30.63 19.69
N SER A 85 12.76 -29.59 19.11
CA SER A 85 13.21 -28.41 19.86
C SER A 85 12.06 -27.69 20.56
N PHE A 86 10.94 -27.49 19.86
CA PHE A 86 9.76 -26.83 20.45
C PHE A 86 9.02 -27.73 21.45
N ILE A 87 8.92 -29.03 21.22
CA ILE A 87 8.35 -29.99 22.18
C ILE A 87 9.16 -29.95 23.46
N ALA A 88 10.49 -30.07 23.39
CA ALA A 88 11.37 -30.02 24.56
C ALA A 88 11.29 -28.65 25.28
N ALA A 89 11.14 -27.54 24.55
CA ALA A 89 11.08 -26.22 25.12
C ALA A 89 9.76 -25.94 25.84
N GLU A 90 8.61 -26.25 25.20
CA GLU A 90 7.30 -25.77 25.59
C GLU A 90 6.38 -26.81 26.20
N ASP A 91 6.48 -28.12 25.76
CA ASP A 91 5.51 -29.13 26.13
C ASP A 91 6.08 -30.54 25.98
N ARG A 92 6.92 -30.98 26.95
CA ARG A 92 7.63 -32.24 26.89
C ARG A 92 6.73 -33.48 26.80
N ARG A 93 5.51 -33.37 27.32
CA ARG A 93 4.50 -34.42 27.31
C ARG A 93 3.43 -34.21 26.24
N PHE A 94 3.77 -33.47 25.18
CA PHE A 94 2.84 -33.09 24.11
C PHE A 94 2.04 -34.27 23.55
N PHE A 95 2.66 -35.44 23.44
CA PHE A 95 2.01 -36.66 22.92
C PHE A 95 1.19 -37.43 23.96
N ASP A 96 1.31 -37.11 25.26
CA ASP A 96 0.73 -37.86 26.37
C ASP A 96 -0.55 -37.29 26.95
N HIS A 97 -1.03 -36.17 26.45
CA HIS A 97 -2.24 -35.48 26.95
C HIS A 97 -3.15 -34.99 25.83
N ASP A 98 -4.44 -34.77 26.15
CA ASP A 98 -5.48 -34.29 25.20
C ASP A 98 -5.74 -32.77 25.34
N GLY A 99 -4.70 -31.99 25.14
CA GLY A 99 -4.77 -30.51 25.10
C GLY A 99 -4.48 -29.82 26.43
N VAL A 100 -4.65 -30.47 27.57
CA VAL A 100 -4.31 -29.97 28.92
C VAL A 100 -3.47 -30.98 29.66
N ASP A 101 -2.25 -30.62 30.07
CA ASP A 101 -1.38 -31.47 30.88
C ASP A 101 -1.61 -31.24 32.38
N LEU A 102 -2.48 -32.05 32.98
CA LEU A 102 -2.78 -31.97 34.42
C LEU A 102 -1.56 -32.31 35.30
N TRP A 103 -0.71 -33.25 34.85
CA TRP A 103 0.55 -33.59 35.53
C TRP A 103 1.57 -32.45 35.47
N GLY A 104 1.70 -31.81 34.34
CA GLY A 104 2.53 -30.62 34.16
C GLY A 104 2.06 -29.45 35.03
N ILE A 105 0.76 -29.24 35.18
CA ILE A 105 0.18 -28.24 36.09
C ILE A 105 0.57 -28.58 37.53
N GLY A 106 0.37 -29.82 37.97
CA GLY A 106 0.74 -30.27 39.33
C GLY A 106 2.23 -30.06 39.63
N ARG A 107 3.09 -30.45 38.69
CA ARG A 107 4.55 -30.26 38.82
C ARG A 107 4.92 -28.79 38.89
N ALA A 108 4.38 -27.96 38.02
CA ALA A 108 4.67 -26.52 38.00
C ALA A 108 4.23 -25.83 39.30
N VAL A 109 3.07 -26.19 39.86
CA VAL A 109 2.61 -25.69 41.17
C VAL A 109 3.61 -26.05 42.27
N VAL A 110 4.05 -27.32 42.36
CA VAL A 110 5.03 -27.77 43.37
C VAL A 110 6.36 -27.03 43.21
N THR A 111 6.85 -26.90 41.96
CA THR A 111 8.13 -26.23 41.67
C THR A 111 8.08 -24.76 42.04
N ASN A 112 7.01 -24.05 41.64
CA ASN A 112 6.84 -22.62 41.91
C ASN A 112 6.66 -22.32 43.42
N LEU A 113 5.96 -23.22 44.16
CA LEU A 113 5.83 -23.11 45.61
C LEU A 113 7.18 -23.31 46.33
N LYS A 114 7.98 -24.31 45.91
CA LYS A 114 9.30 -24.55 46.49
C LYS A 114 10.30 -23.42 46.26
N GLN A 115 10.17 -22.70 45.14
CA GLN A 115 11.12 -21.66 44.73
C GLN A 115 10.65 -20.23 45.04
N GLY A 116 9.43 -20.05 45.58
CA GLY A 116 8.85 -18.72 45.90
C GLY A 116 8.68 -17.79 44.68
N SER A 117 8.78 -18.28 43.47
CA SER A 117 8.65 -17.50 42.23
C SER A 117 8.09 -18.33 41.07
N VAL A 118 7.38 -17.71 40.13
CA VAL A 118 6.83 -18.37 38.93
C VAL A 118 7.96 -18.62 37.94
N ARG A 119 8.53 -19.80 37.95
CA ARG A 119 9.63 -20.20 37.05
C ARG A 119 9.23 -21.21 35.99
N GLU A 120 8.18 -21.99 36.22
CA GLU A 120 7.70 -23.00 35.26
C GLU A 120 6.28 -22.67 34.81
N GLY A 121 6.08 -22.57 33.49
CA GLY A 121 4.78 -22.41 32.85
C GLY A 121 4.15 -23.78 32.59
N ALA A 122 2.83 -23.89 32.79
CA ALA A 122 2.07 -25.14 32.62
C ALA A 122 1.11 -25.08 31.42
N SER A 123 1.32 -24.19 30.47
CA SER A 123 0.48 -24.10 29.27
C SER A 123 1.03 -25.01 28.18
N THR A 124 0.18 -25.87 27.63
CA THR A 124 0.53 -26.78 26.54
C THR A 124 0.65 -26.03 25.18
N ILE A 125 1.32 -26.66 24.19
CA ILE A 125 1.37 -26.17 22.79
C ILE A 125 -0.04 -25.98 22.25
N THR A 126 -0.96 -26.91 22.51
CA THR A 126 -2.36 -26.81 22.06
C THR A 126 -3.11 -25.64 22.69
N GLN A 127 -2.89 -25.35 23.97
CA GLN A 127 -3.45 -24.16 24.63
C GLN A 127 -2.88 -22.86 24.05
N GLN A 128 -1.57 -22.83 23.76
CA GLN A 128 -0.94 -21.66 23.13
C GLN A 128 -1.47 -21.43 21.72
N LEU A 129 -1.69 -22.49 20.94
CA LEU A 129 -2.31 -22.41 19.62
C LEU A 129 -3.75 -21.91 19.71
N ALA A 130 -4.56 -22.47 20.62
CA ALA A 130 -5.95 -22.04 20.85
C ALA A 130 -6.03 -20.55 21.19
N ARG A 131 -5.13 -20.07 22.06
CA ARG A 131 -5.01 -18.65 22.41
C ARG A 131 -4.65 -17.80 21.20
N THR A 132 -3.68 -18.23 20.41
CA THR A 132 -3.17 -17.46 19.27
C THR A 132 -4.19 -17.28 18.17
N VAL A 133 -5.03 -18.31 17.93
CA VAL A 133 -5.94 -18.36 16.78
C VAL A 133 -7.34 -17.84 17.12
N PHE A 134 -7.84 -18.12 18.34
CA PHE A 134 -9.27 -17.93 18.64
C PHE A 134 -9.56 -16.95 19.78
N LEU A 135 -8.58 -16.49 20.54
CA LEU A 135 -8.81 -15.72 21.76
C LEU A 135 -8.09 -14.38 21.75
N SER A 136 -8.64 -13.40 22.50
CA SER A 136 -7.98 -12.13 22.75
C SER A 136 -6.74 -12.28 23.66
N GLN A 137 -5.88 -11.27 23.66
CA GLN A 137 -4.65 -11.23 24.48
C GLN A 137 -4.90 -10.90 25.96
N ASP A 138 -6.16 -10.69 26.37
CA ASP A 138 -6.51 -10.31 27.74
C ASP A 138 -6.14 -11.38 28.75
N ARG A 139 -5.58 -10.99 29.90
CA ARG A 139 -5.15 -11.92 30.97
C ARG A 139 -6.28 -12.11 32.00
N THR A 140 -7.31 -12.89 31.66
CA THR A 140 -8.44 -13.20 32.55
C THR A 140 -8.54 -14.70 32.83
N VAL A 141 -9.12 -15.06 33.98
CA VAL A 141 -9.40 -16.47 34.34
C VAL A 141 -10.39 -17.09 33.34
N THR A 142 -11.41 -16.33 32.93
CA THR A 142 -12.41 -16.77 31.94
C THR A 142 -11.75 -17.12 30.61
N ARG A 143 -10.78 -16.33 30.16
CA ARG A 143 -10.01 -16.64 28.95
C ARG A 143 -9.21 -17.95 29.13
N LYS A 144 -8.59 -18.17 30.31
CA LYS A 144 -7.81 -19.40 30.54
C LYS A 144 -8.68 -20.66 30.52
N LEU A 145 -9.91 -20.57 31.01
CA LEU A 145 -10.89 -21.67 30.91
C LEU A 145 -11.31 -21.93 29.46
N LYS A 146 -11.59 -20.86 28.69
CA LYS A 146 -11.88 -20.99 27.26
C LYS A 146 -10.70 -21.59 26.48
N GLU A 147 -9.47 -21.18 26.81
CA GLU A 147 -8.23 -21.73 26.22
C GLU A 147 -8.12 -23.24 26.44
N ALA A 148 -8.37 -23.73 27.66
CA ALA A 148 -8.37 -25.14 27.99
C ALA A 148 -9.46 -25.93 27.23
N ALA A 149 -10.67 -25.40 27.19
CA ALA A 149 -11.80 -26.02 26.48
C ALA A 149 -11.56 -26.07 24.96
N LEU A 150 -11.03 -24.99 24.37
CA LEU A 150 -10.64 -24.97 22.96
C LEU A 150 -9.49 -25.91 22.65
N ALA A 151 -8.49 -26.03 23.53
CA ALA A 151 -7.41 -26.96 23.36
C ALA A 151 -7.92 -28.40 23.29
N SER A 152 -8.81 -28.79 24.20
CA SER A 152 -9.45 -30.11 24.15
C SER A 152 -10.31 -30.31 22.90
N LYS A 153 -10.98 -29.27 22.40
CA LYS A 153 -11.74 -29.32 21.13
C LYS A 153 -10.81 -29.51 19.92
N LEU A 154 -9.67 -28.82 19.88
CA LEU A 154 -8.65 -28.97 18.82
C LEU A 154 -8.09 -30.39 18.78
N GLU A 155 -7.76 -30.96 19.92
CA GLU A 155 -7.22 -32.34 20.02
C GLU A 155 -8.23 -33.42 19.54
N ARG A 156 -9.52 -33.17 19.69
CA ARG A 156 -10.55 -34.06 19.14
C ARG A 156 -10.70 -33.99 17.62
N GLN A 157 -10.26 -32.89 16.99
CA GLN A 157 -10.50 -32.64 15.57
C GLN A 157 -9.24 -32.69 14.72
N LEU A 158 -8.06 -32.55 15.32
CA LEU A 158 -6.76 -32.47 14.66
C LEU A 158 -5.79 -33.48 15.28
N SER A 159 -4.94 -34.08 14.47
CA SER A 159 -3.83 -34.88 14.96
C SER A 159 -2.77 -34.04 15.67
N LYS A 160 -1.97 -34.65 16.56
CA LYS A 160 -0.84 -33.99 17.21
C LYS A 160 0.12 -33.33 16.21
N GLY A 161 0.41 -33.99 15.09
CA GLY A 161 1.25 -33.43 14.02
C GLY A 161 0.64 -32.16 13.42
N GLN A 162 -0.66 -32.18 13.13
CA GLN A 162 -1.38 -30.99 12.61
C GLN A 162 -1.40 -29.84 13.61
N ILE A 163 -1.60 -30.11 14.90
CA ILE A 163 -1.57 -29.09 15.96
C ILE A 163 -0.18 -28.45 16.03
N LEU A 164 0.87 -29.26 16.05
CA LEU A 164 2.26 -28.79 16.13
C LEU A 164 2.65 -27.96 14.88
N GLU A 165 2.28 -28.41 13.68
CA GLU A 165 2.50 -27.67 12.43
C GLU A 165 1.81 -26.31 12.45
N GLN A 166 0.56 -26.24 12.89
CA GLN A 166 -0.17 -24.97 12.98
C GLN A 166 0.48 -24.06 14.04
N TYR A 167 0.87 -24.60 15.20
CA TYR A 167 1.58 -23.84 16.22
C TYR A 167 2.86 -23.21 15.67
N LEU A 168 3.71 -24.03 15.03
CA LEU A 168 4.98 -23.59 14.46
C LEU A 168 4.83 -22.60 13.30
N ASN A 169 3.69 -22.58 12.63
CA ASN A 169 3.37 -21.59 11.62
C ASN A 169 2.85 -20.24 12.18
N PHE A 170 2.36 -20.21 13.43
CA PHE A 170 1.67 -19.01 13.95
C PHE A 170 2.30 -18.38 15.18
N VAL A 171 3.14 -19.10 15.91
CA VAL A 171 3.74 -18.60 17.15
C VAL A 171 4.60 -17.36 16.91
N TYR A 172 4.47 -16.34 17.77
CA TYR A 172 5.33 -15.15 17.72
C TYR A 172 6.70 -15.46 18.32
N LEU A 173 7.75 -15.15 17.59
CA LEU A 173 9.14 -15.50 17.89
C LEU A 173 10.07 -14.29 17.98
N GLY A 174 9.51 -13.10 18.28
CA GLY A 174 10.29 -11.86 18.44
C GLY A 174 10.66 -11.20 17.11
N SER A 175 11.15 -9.98 17.17
CA SER A 175 11.63 -9.19 16.00
C SER A 175 10.72 -9.27 14.76
N SER A 176 9.40 -9.16 15.00
CA SER A 176 8.35 -9.28 13.97
C SER A 176 8.30 -10.63 13.24
N ALA A 177 8.97 -11.67 13.75
CA ALA A 177 8.93 -13.01 13.18
C ALA A 177 7.72 -13.79 13.73
N TYR A 178 6.88 -14.26 12.82
CA TYR A 178 5.71 -15.08 13.14
C TYR A 178 5.77 -16.41 12.43
N GLY A 179 5.91 -17.46 13.22
CA GLY A 179 6.19 -18.82 12.77
C GLY A 179 7.67 -19.04 12.46
N ILE A 180 8.00 -20.32 12.35
CA ILE A 180 9.39 -20.77 12.21
C ILE A 180 10.03 -20.29 10.90
N SER A 181 9.25 -20.15 9.80
CA SER A 181 9.79 -19.67 8.52
C SER A 181 10.27 -18.21 8.60
N ASP A 182 9.52 -17.34 9.29
CA ASP A 182 9.95 -15.96 9.52
C ASP A 182 11.17 -15.93 10.45
N ALA A 183 11.17 -16.70 11.54
CA ALA A 183 12.26 -16.71 12.51
C ALA A 183 13.57 -17.21 11.90
N ALA A 184 13.54 -18.32 11.15
CA ALA A 184 14.72 -18.86 10.47
C ALA A 184 15.33 -17.82 9.51
N TRP A 185 14.48 -17.08 8.81
CA TRP A 185 14.93 -16.03 7.92
C TRP A 185 15.44 -14.79 8.65
N VAL A 186 14.65 -14.27 9.61
CA VAL A 186 14.99 -13.03 10.34
C VAL A 186 16.28 -13.14 11.11
N TYR A 187 16.55 -14.30 11.71
CA TYR A 187 17.73 -14.49 12.55
C TYR A 187 18.93 -15.06 11.80
N PHE A 188 18.71 -15.90 10.79
CA PHE A 188 19.78 -16.69 10.17
C PHE A 188 19.83 -16.62 8.65
N SER A 189 18.90 -15.95 7.96
CA SER A 189 18.77 -15.95 6.48
C SER A 189 18.63 -17.38 5.90
N LYS A 190 17.97 -18.27 6.61
CA LYS A 190 17.82 -19.70 6.28
C LYS A 190 16.35 -20.09 6.08
N GLN A 191 16.13 -21.23 5.41
CA GLN A 191 14.86 -21.94 5.48
C GLN A 191 14.85 -22.80 6.77
N PRO A 192 13.66 -23.21 7.28
CA PRO A 192 13.57 -24.05 8.48
C PRO A 192 14.33 -25.37 8.38
N GLU A 193 14.42 -25.96 7.20
CA GLU A 193 15.13 -27.20 6.91
C GLU A 193 16.65 -27.07 7.02
N GLU A 194 17.16 -25.83 6.92
CA GLU A 194 18.60 -25.53 6.96
C GLU A 194 19.09 -25.15 8.37
N LEU A 195 18.17 -25.11 9.37
CA LEU A 195 18.52 -24.78 10.74
C LEU A 195 19.37 -25.88 11.37
N THR A 196 20.46 -25.46 12.01
CA THR A 196 21.28 -26.33 12.86
C THR A 196 20.65 -26.51 14.25
N LEU A 197 21.09 -27.49 15.01
CA LEU A 197 20.61 -27.74 16.37
C LEU A 197 20.69 -26.52 17.28
N PRO A 198 21.81 -25.78 17.39
CA PRO A 198 21.85 -24.57 18.21
C PRO A 198 20.92 -23.44 17.72
N GLU A 199 20.67 -23.31 16.41
CA GLU A 199 19.76 -22.33 15.85
C GLU A 199 18.30 -22.70 16.13
N ALA A 200 17.90 -23.93 15.92
CA ALA A 200 16.56 -24.43 16.23
C ALA A 200 16.24 -24.30 17.73
N ALA A 201 17.20 -24.71 18.60
CA ALA A 201 17.05 -24.57 20.05
C ALA A 201 16.96 -23.11 20.51
N LEU A 202 17.69 -22.19 19.87
CA LEU A 202 17.62 -20.78 20.17
C LEU A 202 16.21 -20.22 19.85
N ILE A 203 15.68 -20.53 18.66
CA ILE A 203 14.35 -20.09 18.26
C ILE A 203 13.28 -20.70 19.19
N ALA A 204 13.39 -22.00 19.51
CA ALA A 204 12.44 -22.69 20.38
C ALA A 204 12.43 -22.13 21.83
N GLY A 205 13.49 -21.46 22.24
CA GLY A 205 13.57 -20.80 23.54
C GLY A 205 12.82 -19.49 23.68
N MET A 206 12.28 -18.92 22.59
CA MET A 206 11.72 -17.57 22.56
C MET A 206 10.26 -17.44 23.02
N PRO A 207 9.34 -18.38 22.79
CA PRO A 207 7.91 -18.18 22.97
C PRO A 207 7.46 -17.62 24.32
N PRO A 208 8.11 -17.92 25.48
CA PRO A 208 7.67 -17.38 26.76
C PRO A 208 7.79 -15.85 26.91
N ALA A 209 8.77 -15.22 26.23
CA ALA A 209 8.96 -13.76 26.22
C ALA A 209 9.70 -13.35 24.92
N PRO A 210 9.04 -13.42 23.76
CA PRO A 210 9.72 -13.35 22.46
C PRO A 210 10.50 -12.03 22.22
N SER A 211 9.97 -10.90 22.68
CA SER A 211 10.66 -9.62 22.56
C SER A 211 11.89 -9.52 23.47
N LEU A 212 11.82 -10.11 24.66
CA LEU A 212 12.94 -10.13 25.61
C LEU A 212 14.03 -11.12 25.21
N TYR A 213 13.62 -12.29 24.69
CA TYR A 213 14.53 -13.40 24.35
C TYR A 213 15.04 -13.34 22.90
N SER A 214 14.67 -12.31 22.15
CA SER A 214 15.19 -12.09 20.80
C SER A 214 16.71 -11.89 20.83
N PRO A 215 17.49 -12.66 20.05
CA PRO A 215 18.95 -12.52 20.02
C PRO A 215 19.42 -11.21 19.39
N LEU A 216 18.56 -10.49 18.64
CA LEU A 216 18.84 -9.15 18.11
C LEU A 216 18.69 -8.06 19.17
N VAL A 217 18.00 -8.35 20.28
CA VAL A 217 17.77 -7.42 21.39
C VAL A 217 18.66 -7.75 22.59
N ASN A 218 18.67 -9.02 23.02
CA ASN A 218 19.38 -9.51 24.20
C ASN A 218 20.14 -10.82 23.90
N PRO A 219 21.32 -10.76 23.25
CA PRO A 219 22.06 -11.95 22.83
C PRO A 219 22.40 -12.91 23.99
N GLU A 220 22.78 -12.37 25.15
CA GLU A 220 23.16 -13.18 26.33
C GLU A 220 21.98 -13.97 26.90
N ILE A 221 20.81 -13.32 27.03
CA ILE A 221 19.59 -13.98 27.51
C ILE A 221 19.15 -15.05 26.50
N ALA A 222 19.28 -14.77 25.20
CA ALA A 222 18.99 -15.72 24.14
C ALA A 222 19.88 -16.98 24.24
N LEU A 223 21.19 -16.81 24.49
CA LEU A 223 22.12 -17.94 24.72
C LEU A 223 21.78 -18.76 25.97
N GLN A 224 21.40 -18.10 27.07
CA GLN A 224 20.92 -18.78 28.27
C GLN A 224 19.67 -19.63 27.98
N ARG A 225 18.70 -19.05 27.24
CA ARG A 225 17.48 -19.77 26.84
C ARG A 225 17.78 -20.93 25.92
N ARG A 226 18.68 -20.75 24.95
CA ARG A 226 19.19 -21.84 24.07
C ARG A 226 19.74 -23.01 24.89
N SER A 227 20.59 -22.72 25.85
CA SER A 227 21.20 -23.74 26.70
C SER A 227 20.17 -24.55 27.51
N ILE A 228 19.10 -23.86 27.98
CA ILE A 228 17.98 -24.55 28.67
C ILE A 228 17.26 -25.50 27.71
N VAL A 229 16.98 -25.06 26.47
CA VAL A 229 16.30 -25.91 25.47
C VAL A 229 17.17 -27.11 25.11
N ILE A 230 18.47 -26.92 24.85
CA ILE A 230 19.43 -28.01 24.57
C ILE A 230 19.45 -29.03 25.70
N SER A 231 19.52 -28.56 26.97
CA SER A 231 19.49 -29.49 28.12
C SER A 231 18.19 -30.28 28.22
N ARG A 232 17.05 -29.66 27.83
CA ARG A 232 15.77 -30.36 27.79
C ARG A 232 15.71 -31.39 26.65
N MET A 233 16.25 -31.03 25.46
CA MET A 233 16.34 -32.00 24.33
C MET A 233 17.20 -33.22 24.67
N GLU A 234 18.30 -33.02 25.39
CA GLU A 234 19.16 -34.12 25.92
C GLU A 234 18.40 -34.99 26.94
N GLN A 235 17.68 -34.39 27.90
CA GLN A 235 16.85 -35.07 28.90
C GLN A 235 15.73 -35.92 28.29
N GLU A 236 15.13 -35.47 27.21
CA GLU A 236 14.08 -36.20 26.49
C GLU A 236 14.65 -37.21 25.47
N GLY A 237 15.98 -37.35 25.37
CA GLY A 237 16.63 -38.27 24.47
C GLY A 237 16.54 -37.91 22.98
N PHE A 238 16.23 -36.70 22.65
CA PHE A 238 16.17 -36.20 21.25
C PHE A 238 17.57 -36.00 20.68
N ILE A 239 18.56 -35.76 21.52
CA ILE A 239 19.97 -35.58 21.17
C ILE A 239 20.86 -36.27 22.18
N THR A 240 22.07 -36.63 21.76
CA THR A 240 23.10 -37.20 22.62
C THR A 240 23.79 -36.12 23.47
N SER A 241 24.48 -36.53 24.56
CA SER A 241 25.26 -35.60 25.40
C SER A 241 26.38 -34.92 24.62
N GLY A 242 27.02 -35.60 23.65
CA GLY A 242 28.04 -34.99 22.80
C GLY A 242 27.48 -33.91 21.88
N GLU A 243 26.31 -34.12 21.26
CA GLU A 243 25.61 -33.13 20.46
C GLU A 243 25.17 -31.95 21.32
N ALA A 244 24.67 -32.20 22.53
CA ALA A 244 24.27 -31.15 23.46
C ALA A 244 25.44 -30.26 23.88
N GLU A 245 26.60 -30.86 24.18
CA GLU A 245 27.82 -30.13 24.53
C GLU A 245 28.33 -29.28 23.35
N ALA A 246 28.42 -29.83 22.16
CA ALA A 246 28.82 -29.14 20.96
C ALA A 246 27.87 -27.95 20.64
N ALA A 247 26.55 -28.16 20.80
CA ALA A 247 25.55 -27.13 20.55
C ALA A 247 25.59 -25.98 21.59
N ARG A 248 25.84 -26.29 22.88
CA ARG A 248 26.00 -25.27 23.93
C ARG A 248 27.23 -24.39 23.68
N ASN A 249 28.33 -24.99 23.24
CA ASN A 249 29.62 -24.33 23.00
C ASN A 249 29.66 -23.59 21.64
N SER A 250 28.68 -23.79 20.75
CA SER A 250 28.67 -23.13 19.45
C SER A 250 28.42 -21.61 19.58
N PRO A 251 29.12 -20.77 18.78
CA PRO A 251 28.89 -19.33 18.80
C PRO A 251 27.49 -18.97 18.32
N LEU A 252 27.05 -17.77 18.66
CA LEU A 252 25.81 -17.18 18.13
C LEU A 252 26.08 -16.63 16.72
N ALA A 253 25.82 -17.45 15.71
CA ALA A 253 26.09 -17.14 14.31
C ALA A 253 24.86 -16.46 13.64
N LEU A 254 24.47 -15.28 14.12
CA LEU A 254 23.37 -14.52 13.53
C LEU A 254 23.72 -14.02 12.13
N LYS A 255 22.76 -14.12 11.22
CA LYS A 255 22.78 -13.50 9.90
C LYS A 255 21.42 -12.85 9.66
N PRO A 256 21.16 -11.70 10.30
CA PRO A 256 19.85 -11.07 10.26
C PRO A 256 19.43 -10.66 8.85
N ALA A 257 18.16 -10.89 8.51
CA ALA A 257 17.59 -10.45 7.25
C ALA A 257 16.15 -9.94 7.44
N ILE A 258 15.78 -8.99 6.59
CA ILE A 258 14.40 -8.50 6.53
C ILE A 258 13.53 -9.62 5.92
N PRO A 259 12.34 -9.90 6.48
CA PRO A 259 11.44 -10.91 5.93
C PRO A 259 11.18 -10.70 4.44
N LYS A 260 11.12 -11.80 3.68
CA LYS A 260 10.82 -11.76 2.24
C LYS A 260 9.50 -11.03 2.01
N TYR A 261 9.44 -10.15 0.98
CA TYR A 261 8.30 -9.30 0.65
C TYR A 261 7.94 -8.23 1.70
N TYR A 262 8.72 -8.05 2.77
CA TYR A 262 8.54 -6.92 3.67
C TYR A 262 8.81 -5.60 2.93
N ASN A 263 9.89 -5.55 2.16
CA ASN A 263 10.17 -4.43 1.27
C ASN A 263 9.37 -4.54 -0.02
N SER A 264 8.74 -3.45 -0.40
CA SER A 264 8.03 -3.36 -1.67
C SER A 264 9.00 -3.19 -2.84
N THR A 265 8.69 -3.84 -3.96
CA THR A 265 9.34 -3.57 -5.26
C THR A 265 8.85 -2.27 -5.91
N ALA A 266 7.77 -1.67 -5.36
CA ALA A 266 7.17 -0.41 -5.80
C ALA A 266 6.67 0.40 -4.58
N PRO A 267 7.56 0.85 -3.66
CA PRO A 267 7.16 1.32 -2.34
C PRO A 267 6.28 2.58 -2.38
N TYR A 268 6.51 3.53 -3.25
CA TYR A 268 5.62 4.69 -3.43
C TYR A 268 4.19 4.30 -3.80
N PHE A 269 4.05 3.30 -4.69
CA PHE A 269 2.75 2.79 -5.08
C PHE A 269 2.06 2.03 -3.94
N THR A 270 2.78 1.14 -3.25
CA THR A 270 2.19 0.32 -2.18
C THR A 270 1.82 1.14 -0.95
N THR A 271 2.59 2.19 -0.63
CA THR A 271 2.23 3.16 0.42
C THR A 271 0.95 3.92 0.04
N TRP A 272 0.84 4.37 -1.22
CA TRP A 272 -0.38 5.01 -1.71
C TRP A 272 -1.60 4.07 -1.70
N VAL A 273 -1.42 2.78 -2.04
CA VAL A 273 -2.46 1.75 -1.89
C VAL A 273 -2.92 1.63 -0.45
N ALA A 274 -1.98 1.47 0.49
CA ALA A 274 -2.28 1.31 1.91
C ALA A 274 -3.10 2.50 2.48
N GLN A 275 -2.76 3.72 2.09
CA GLN A 275 -3.47 4.94 2.50
C GLN A 275 -4.93 5.00 2.01
N GLN A 276 -5.27 4.30 0.94
CA GLN A 276 -6.62 4.29 0.38
C GLN A 276 -7.51 3.15 0.90
N LEU A 277 -6.94 2.10 1.49
CA LEU A 277 -7.70 0.94 1.96
C LEU A 277 -8.85 1.31 2.92
N PRO A 278 -8.68 2.23 3.90
CA PRO A 278 -9.76 2.64 4.80
C PRO A 278 -10.94 3.34 4.10
N THR A 279 -10.78 3.76 2.83
CA THR A 279 -11.89 4.34 2.04
C THR A 279 -12.72 3.28 1.31
N LEU A 280 -12.27 2.04 1.26
CA LEU A 280 -12.88 0.93 0.54
C LEU A 280 -13.34 -0.21 1.46
N LEU A 281 -12.72 -0.35 2.63
CA LEU A 281 -12.96 -1.42 3.59
C LEU A 281 -13.26 -0.83 4.96
N THR A 282 -14.10 -1.54 5.74
CA THR A 282 -14.36 -1.18 7.13
C THR A 282 -13.16 -1.53 8.03
N PRO A 283 -13.05 -0.92 9.24
CA PRO A 283 -12.02 -1.30 10.20
C PRO A 283 -12.01 -2.80 10.50
N GLU A 284 -13.17 -3.41 10.67
CA GLU A 284 -13.33 -4.84 10.94
C GLU A 284 -12.81 -5.70 9.80
N GLN A 285 -13.07 -5.31 8.54
CA GLN A 285 -12.55 -6.01 7.36
C GLN A 285 -11.02 -5.93 7.27
N LEU A 286 -10.44 -4.79 7.65
CA LEU A 286 -8.97 -4.62 7.68
C LEU A 286 -8.31 -5.46 8.78
N GLU A 287 -9.00 -5.66 9.92
CA GLU A 287 -8.51 -6.45 11.05
C GLU A 287 -8.56 -7.96 10.82
N VAL A 288 -9.46 -8.46 9.98
CA VAL A 288 -9.62 -9.91 9.74
C VAL A 288 -8.29 -10.58 9.32
N GLY A 289 -7.42 -9.87 8.59
CA GLY A 289 -6.18 -10.43 8.05
C GLY A 289 -6.37 -11.34 6.85
N GLY A 290 -5.26 -11.71 6.21
CA GLY A 290 -5.29 -12.58 5.04
C GLY A 290 -5.87 -11.95 3.77
N LEU A 291 -6.05 -10.63 3.75
CA LEU A 291 -6.57 -9.93 2.59
C LEU A 291 -5.64 -10.08 1.38
N LYS A 292 -6.22 -10.35 0.21
CA LYS A 292 -5.51 -10.37 -1.07
C LYS A 292 -6.01 -9.23 -1.95
N ILE A 293 -5.13 -8.29 -2.25
CA ILE A 293 -5.47 -7.09 -3.03
C ILE A 293 -4.78 -7.20 -4.38
N ARG A 294 -5.54 -7.43 -5.43
CA ARG A 294 -5.05 -7.32 -6.79
C ARG A 294 -5.08 -5.86 -7.21
N THR A 295 -3.90 -5.31 -7.42
CA THR A 295 -3.72 -3.93 -7.82
C THR A 295 -3.58 -3.82 -9.34
N SER A 296 -3.71 -2.59 -9.84
CA SER A 296 -3.54 -2.26 -11.25
C SER A 296 -2.08 -2.18 -11.70
N LEU A 297 -1.10 -2.28 -10.79
CA LEU A 297 0.31 -2.06 -11.10
C LEU A 297 0.84 -3.10 -12.10
N ASN A 298 1.47 -2.64 -13.18
CA ASN A 298 2.28 -3.48 -14.04
C ASN A 298 3.74 -3.44 -13.56
N LEU A 299 4.22 -4.54 -12.97
CA LEU A 299 5.55 -4.59 -12.36
C LEU A 299 6.70 -4.41 -13.37
N ASP A 300 6.52 -4.85 -14.59
CA ASP A 300 7.55 -4.72 -15.62
C ASP A 300 7.67 -3.26 -16.09
N TRP A 301 6.55 -2.60 -16.30
CA TRP A 301 6.52 -1.17 -16.61
C TRP A 301 7.03 -0.34 -15.45
N GLN A 302 6.68 -0.72 -14.22
CA GLN A 302 7.16 -0.04 -13.00
C GLN A 302 8.69 -0.05 -12.92
N ARG A 303 9.32 -1.21 -13.15
CA ARG A 303 10.78 -1.33 -13.14
C ARG A 303 11.45 -0.49 -14.25
N LYS A 304 10.87 -0.50 -15.46
CA LYS A 304 11.32 0.32 -16.59
C LYS A 304 11.21 1.81 -16.26
N ALA A 305 10.09 2.24 -15.68
CA ALA A 305 9.88 3.63 -15.29
C ALA A 305 10.86 4.08 -14.18
N GLN A 306 11.08 3.24 -13.17
CA GLN A 306 12.06 3.51 -12.11
C GLN A 306 13.49 3.66 -12.67
N LYS A 307 13.86 2.83 -13.66
CA LYS A 307 15.14 2.94 -14.36
C LYS A 307 15.25 4.27 -15.10
N VAL A 308 14.24 4.64 -15.87
CA VAL A 308 14.20 5.90 -16.64
C VAL A 308 14.34 7.11 -15.69
N VAL A 309 13.64 7.13 -14.56
CA VAL A 309 13.77 8.22 -13.57
C VAL A 309 15.19 8.32 -13.03
N ARG A 310 15.81 7.19 -12.67
CA ARG A 310 17.18 7.20 -12.13
C ARG A 310 18.24 7.65 -13.14
N GLU A 311 18.06 7.28 -14.40
CA GLU A 311 19.09 7.50 -15.45
C GLU A 311 18.94 8.83 -16.17
N ILE A 312 17.71 9.37 -16.28
CA ILE A 312 17.45 10.56 -17.13
C ILE A 312 17.15 11.80 -16.31
N ALA A 313 16.69 11.68 -15.05
CA ALA A 313 16.41 12.88 -14.27
C ALA A 313 17.64 13.76 -14.13
N PRO A 314 17.55 15.06 -14.40
CA PRO A 314 18.67 15.98 -14.31
C PRO A 314 19.42 15.88 -12.97
N ASN A 315 20.72 16.18 -12.96
CA ASN A 315 21.55 16.07 -11.78
C ASN A 315 20.95 16.84 -10.59
N GLY A 316 20.91 16.18 -9.42
CA GLY A 316 20.36 16.74 -8.20
C GLY A 316 18.83 16.83 -8.13
N THR A 317 18.10 16.63 -9.25
CA THR A 317 16.63 16.65 -9.23
C THR A 317 16.04 15.32 -8.79
N GLU A 318 14.79 15.36 -8.34
CA GLU A 318 13.90 14.21 -8.21
C GLU A 318 13.10 14.00 -9.50
N GLY A 319 12.47 12.83 -9.61
CA GLY A 319 11.68 12.50 -10.80
C GLY A 319 10.45 11.68 -10.50
N VAL A 320 9.40 11.91 -11.27
CA VAL A 320 8.11 11.22 -11.16
C VAL A 320 7.70 10.70 -12.54
N ILE A 321 7.18 9.46 -12.56
CA ILE A 321 6.43 8.92 -13.69
C ILE A 321 5.13 8.32 -13.17
N VAL A 322 4.01 8.78 -13.73
CA VAL A 322 2.67 8.22 -13.48
C VAL A 322 2.04 7.82 -14.81
N SER A 323 1.51 6.59 -14.90
CA SER A 323 0.76 6.13 -16.07
C SER A 323 -0.64 5.68 -15.69
N ILE A 324 -1.65 6.15 -16.40
CA ILE A 324 -3.08 5.85 -16.17
C ILE A 324 -3.70 5.29 -17.45
N ALA A 325 -4.48 4.22 -17.30
CA ALA A 325 -5.32 3.67 -18.37
C ALA A 325 -6.62 4.50 -18.50
N PRO A 326 -6.84 5.23 -19.61
CA PRO A 326 -7.87 6.27 -19.67
C PRO A 326 -9.28 5.82 -19.37
N GLY A 327 -9.75 4.72 -19.98
CA GLY A 327 -11.13 4.25 -19.80
C GLY A 327 -11.46 3.70 -18.41
N THR A 328 -10.44 3.46 -17.57
CA THR A 328 -10.61 2.79 -16.27
C THR A 328 -10.12 3.60 -15.07
N GLY A 329 -9.26 4.59 -15.27
CA GLY A 329 -8.58 5.30 -14.20
C GLY A 329 -7.51 4.46 -13.48
N LEU A 330 -7.21 3.25 -13.95
CA LEU A 330 -6.25 2.36 -13.33
C LEU A 330 -4.83 2.91 -13.45
N VAL A 331 -4.17 3.13 -12.31
CA VAL A 331 -2.77 3.55 -12.26
C VAL A 331 -1.86 2.35 -12.50
N ARG A 332 -1.27 2.29 -13.68
CA ARG A 332 -0.42 1.18 -14.13
C ARG A 332 1.03 1.30 -13.69
N VAL A 333 1.50 2.54 -13.45
CA VAL A 333 2.84 2.89 -12.98
C VAL A 333 2.76 4.09 -12.05
N MET A 334 3.53 4.06 -10.97
CA MET A 334 3.74 5.20 -10.06
C MET A 334 5.15 5.18 -9.50
N VAL A 335 5.99 6.07 -10.00
CA VAL A 335 7.31 6.39 -9.46
C VAL A 335 7.21 7.75 -8.80
N GLY A 336 7.42 7.84 -7.48
CA GLY A 336 7.27 9.06 -6.69
C GLY A 336 8.59 9.75 -6.32
N GLY A 337 9.72 9.24 -6.81
CA GLY A 337 11.07 9.76 -6.56
C GLY A 337 12.14 8.78 -6.99
N LYS A 338 13.41 9.19 -6.95
CA LYS A 338 14.57 8.37 -7.33
C LYS A 338 14.81 7.20 -6.36
N ASN A 339 14.69 7.47 -5.06
CA ASN A 339 14.98 6.48 -4.02
C ASN A 339 14.02 6.66 -2.82
N PHE A 340 13.20 5.64 -2.58
CA PHE A 340 12.23 5.63 -1.47
C PHE A 340 12.90 5.61 -0.10
N TYR A 341 14.05 4.95 0.02
CA TYR A 341 14.74 4.81 1.31
C TYR A 341 15.39 6.11 1.77
N SER A 342 15.79 6.98 0.85
CA SER A 342 16.29 8.32 1.19
C SER A 342 15.16 9.34 1.36
N SER A 343 14.03 9.18 0.68
CA SER A 343 12.86 10.06 0.81
C SER A 343 11.57 9.28 0.55
N GLN A 344 10.74 9.12 1.58
CA GLN A 344 9.44 8.45 1.48
C GLN A 344 8.34 9.37 0.94
N PHE A 345 8.63 10.65 0.75
CA PHE A 345 7.71 11.63 0.22
C PHE A 345 7.32 11.28 -1.22
N ASN A 346 6.05 10.90 -1.42
CA ASN A 346 5.53 10.50 -2.73
C ASN A 346 5.16 11.72 -3.57
N ARG A 347 6.10 12.21 -4.36
CA ARG A 347 5.92 13.41 -5.18
C ARG A 347 4.83 13.27 -6.24
N ALA A 348 4.47 12.04 -6.60
CA ALA A 348 3.36 11.81 -7.53
C ALA A 348 2.00 12.24 -6.97
N THR A 349 1.80 12.10 -5.65
CA THR A 349 0.50 12.28 -4.97
C THR A 349 0.48 13.39 -3.94
N GLN A 350 1.65 13.79 -3.40
CA GLN A 350 1.77 14.71 -2.27
C GLN A 350 2.39 16.07 -2.67
N ALA A 351 3.35 16.07 -3.62
CA ALA A 351 3.98 17.30 -4.03
C ALA A 351 3.02 18.16 -4.87
N LEU A 352 2.80 19.39 -4.43
CA LEU A 352 2.16 20.42 -5.21
C LEU A 352 3.22 21.16 -6.02
N ARG A 353 3.14 21.09 -7.35
CA ARG A 353 4.13 21.64 -8.27
C ARG A 353 3.47 22.47 -9.37
N SER A 354 4.12 23.56 -9.76
CA SER A 354 3.63 24.40 -10.84
C SER A 354 3.62 23.59 -12.16
N PRO A 355 2.44 23.36 -12.75
CA PRO A 355 2.32 22.59 -13.99
C PRO A 355 2.83 23.39 -15.20
N GLY A 356 3.08 24.68 -15.04
CA GLY A 356 3.48 25.55 -16.14
C GLY A 356 2.55 25.39 -17.35
N SER A 357 3.10 25.36 -18.53
CA SER A 357 2.34 25.26 -19.77
C SER A 357 1.52 23.98 -19.98
N THR A 358 1.64 22.95 -19.12
CA THR A 358 0.69 21.82 -19.18
C THR A 358 -0.70 22.24 -18.72
N PHE A 359 -0.83 23.31 -17.91
CA PHE A 359 -2.11 23.86 -17.50
C PHE A 359 -2.92 24.46 -18.66
N LYS A 360 -2.30 24.78 -19.80
CA LYS A 360 -2.98 25.30 -21.00
C LYS A 360 -4.07 24.37 -21.53
N LEU A 361 -4.06 23.09 -21.14
CA LEU A 361 -5.18 22.18 -21.41
C LEU A 361 -6.53 22.82 -21.06
N PHE A 362 -6.64 23.46 -19.88
CA PHE A 362 -7.92 23.95 -19.36
C PHE A 362 -8.43 25.19 -20.07
N PRO A 363 -7.67 26.28 -20.25
CA PRO A 363 -8.15 27.44 -21.00
C PRO A 363 -8.44 27.12 -22.47
N TYR A 364 -7.65 26.24 -23.11
CA TYR A 364 -7.93 25.83 -24.49
C TYR A 364 -9.19 24.96 -24.56
N SER A 365 -9.38 23.99 -23.67
CA SER A 365 -10.61 23.19 -23.63
C SER A 365 -11.86 24.05 -23.36
N ALA A 366 -11.77 25.00 -22.43
CA ALA A 366 -12.87 25.93 -22.13
C ALA A 366 -13.20 26.83 -23.33
N ALA A 367 -12.20 27.31 -24.05
CA ALA A 367 -12.38 28.14 -25.23
C ALA A 367 -13.04 27.34 -26.38
N ILE A 368 -12.59 26.10 -26.64
CA ILE A 368 -13.21 25.23 -27.65
C ILE A 368 -14.65 24.92 -27.26
N ASN A 369 -14.92 24.64 -25.98
CA ASN A 369 -16.25 24.38 -25.45
C ASN A 369 -17.17 25.62 -25.60
N ALA A 370 -16.60 26.83 -25.58
CA ALA A 370 -17.29 28.09 -25.82
C ALA A 370 -17.43 28.44 -27.31
N GLY A 371 -17.00 27.55 -28.23
CA GLY A 371 -17.16 27.72 -29.68
C GLY A 371 -15.97 28.35 -30.42
N VAL A 372 -14.84 28.58 -29.73
CA VAL A 372 -13.59 29.00 -30.39
C VAL A 372 -13.05 27.85 -31.21
N LYS A 373 -12.69 28.10 -32.46
CA LYS A 373 -12.21 27.08 -33.38
C LYS A 373 -10.69 27.00 -33.39
N PRO A 374 -10.10 25.80 -33.66
CA PRO A 374 -8.64 25.67 -33.79
C PRO A 374 -8.00 26.54 -34.85
N GLU A 375 -8.78 26.92 -35.87
CA GLU A 375 -8.39 27.78 -36.99
C GLU A 375 -8.50 29.27 -36.69
N ASP A 376 -9.21 29.67 -35.63
CA ASP A 376 -9.38 31.08 -35.25
C ASP A 376 -8.02 31.73 -34.99
N VAL A 377 -7.86 32.93 -35.52
CA VAL A 377 -6.59 33.66 -35.49
C VAL A 377 -6.52 34.55 -34.26
N PHE A 378 -5.39 34.50 -33.57
CA PHE A 378 -5.05 35.34 -32.44
C PHE A 378 -3.79 36.14 -32.74
N LEU A 379 -3.70 37.38 -32.22
CA LEU A 379 -2.52 38.21 -32.38
C LEU A 379 -1.53 37.97 -31.24
N ASP A 380 -0.46 37.29 -31.54
CA ASP A 380 0.66 37.04 -30.62
C ASP A 380 1.66 38.21 -30.65
N LYS A 381 1.53 39.12 -29.69
CA LYS A 381 2.42 40.26 -29.46
C LYS A 381 2.57 40.56 -27.97
N PRO A 382 3.57 41.34 -27.53
CA PRO A 382 3.63 41.85 -26.17
C PRO A 382 2.34 42.58 -25.80
N ARG A 383 1.69 42.15 -24.69
CA ARG A 383 0.45 42.76 -24.19
C ARG A 383 0.34 42.47 -22.68
N CYS A 384 -0.27 43.41 -21.97
CA CYS A 384 -0.53 43.31 -20.54
C CYS A 384 -2.04 43.24 -20.25
N TRP A 385 -2.41 42.57 -19.13
CA TRP A 385 -3.75 42.46 -18.57
C TRP A 385 -3.70 42.80 -17.09
N ASN A 386 -4.31 43.88 -16.66
CA ASN A 386 -4.31 44.37 -15.27
C ASN A 386 -2.89 44.31 -14.62
N GLY A 387 -1.91 44.89 -15.31
CA GLY A 387 -0.51 44.88 -14.86
C GLY A 387 0.28 43.60 -15.12
N TYR A 388 -0.38 42.49 -15.47
CA TYR A 388 0.29 41.23 -15.80
C TYR A 388 0.68 41.18 -17.28
N CYS A 389 1.98 41.06 -17.57
CA CYS A 389 2.52 41.08 -18.94
C CYS A 389 3.22 39.72 -19.25
N PRO A 390 2.47 38.71 -19.74
CA PRO A 390 3.07 37.40 -20.04
C PRO A 390 4.10 37.49 -21.17
N LYS A 391 5.22 36.84 -21.01
CA LYS A 391 6.24 36.73 -22.05
C LYS A 391 6.24 35.29 -22.60
N ASN A 392 6.34 35.16 -23.93
CA ASN A 392 6.58 33.86 -24.55
C ASN A 392 8.01 33.39 -24.26
N PHE A 393 8.24 32.07 -24.33
CA PHE A 393 9.59 31.51 -24.19
C PHE A 393 10.55 32.11 -25.23
N GLY A 394 11.73 32.51 -24.79
CA GLY A 394 12.69 33.21 -25.65
C GLY A 394 12.28 34.60 -26.15
N LYS A 395 11.19 35.18 -25.59
CA LYS A 395 10.64 36.49 -25.98
C LYS A 395 10.33 36.59 -27.47
N LYS A 396 10.01 35.45 -28.13
CA LYS A 396 9.62 35.40 -29.56
C LYS A 396 8.12 35.55 -29.70
N TYR A 397 7.69 36.32 -30.71
CA TYR A 397 6.28 36.56 -31.03
C TYR A 397 6.05 36.30 -32.52
N PHE A 398 4.87 35.76 -32.86
CA PHE A 398 4.54 35.24 -34.19
C PHE A 398 3.52 36.06 -34.96
N GLY A 399 3.01 37.16 -34.39
CA GLY A 399 1.96 37.95 -35.02
C GLY A 399 0.64 37.18 -35.11
N ASN A 400 -0.03 37.25 -36.26
CA ASN A 400 -1.28 36.51 -36.49
C ASN A 400 -1.00 34.99 -36.57
N ILE A 401 -1.59 34.25 -35.66
CA ILE A 401 -1.36 32.79 -35.55
C ILE A 401 -2.67 32.07 -35.21
N SER A 402 -2.86 30.85 -35.75
CA SER A 402 -4.02 30.03 -35.43
C SER A 402 -3.98 29.55 -33.98
N LEU A 403 -5.16 29.32 -33.36
CA LEU A 403 -5.24 28.74 -32.02
C LEU A 403 -4.47 27.44 -31.91
N ALA A 404 -4.57 26.55 -32.92
CA ALA A 404 -3.87 25.29 -32.97
C ALA A 404 -2.34 25.45 -32.98
N ASP A 405 -1.82 26.40 -33.75
CA ASP A 405 -0.38 26.66 -33.79
C ASP A 405 0.11 27.43 -32.56
N ALA A 406 -0.74 28.20 -31.93
CA ALA A 406 -0.45 28.84 -30.65
C ALA A 406 -0.25 27.78 -29.51
N LEU A 407 -1.08 26.71 -29.48
CA LEU A 407 -0.88 25.59 -28.56
C LEU A 407 0.37 24.79 -28.91
N LYS A 408 0.59 24.51 -30.20
CA LYS A 408 1.76 23.80 -30.75
C LYS A 408 3.06 24.45 -30.29
N ASN A 409 3.14 25.77 -30.35
CA ASN A 409 4.29 26.59 -29.95
C ASN A 409 4.24 27.02 -28.48
N SER A 410 3.19 26.63 -27.75
CA SER A 410 3.03 26.90 -26.32
C SER A 410 3.04 28.41 -25.96
N LEU A 411 2.38 29.28 -26.77
CA LEU A 411 2.40 30.73 -26.56
C LEU A 411 1.64 31.15 -25.30
N ASN A 412 2.29 31.96 -24.45
CA ASN A 412 1.70 32.45 -23.20
C ASN A 412 0.68 33.54 -23.44
N THR A 413 0.99 34.46 -24.35
CA THR A 413 0.10 35.60 -24.69
C THR A 413 -1.27 35.14 -25.18
N VAL A 414 -1.29 34.07 -26.02
CA VAL A 414 -2.56 33.53 -26.54
C VAL A 414 -3.33 32.80 -25.44
N ALA A 415 -2.65 32.08 -24.54
CA ALA A 415 -3.32 31.40 -23.41
C ALA A 415 -4.03 32.43 -22.49
N VAL A 416 -3.39 33.56 -22.21
CA VAL A 416 -3.99 34.65 -21.42
C VAL A 416 -5.11 35.35 -22.21
N GLN A 417 -4.98 35.55 -23.55
CA GLN A 417 -6.07 36.05 -24.39
C GLN A 417 -7.31 35.15 -24.35
N LEU A 418 -7.13 33.82 -24.33
CA LEU A 418 -8.25 32.90 -24.17
C LEU A 418 -8.95 33.06 -22.83
N GLN A 419 -8.19 33.21 -21.75
CA GLN A 419 -8.75 33.43 -20.42
C GLN A 419 -9.52 34.78 -20.36
N ASP A 420 -8.99 35.82 -20.95
CA ASP A 420 -9.66 37.10 -21.07
C ASP A 420 -10.97 36.99 -21.89
N LYS A 421 -10.93 36.23 -23.00
CA LYS A 421 -12.07 36.05 -23.91
C LYS A 421 -13.20 35.21 -23.30
N VAL A 422 -12.88 34.09 -22.58
CA VAL A 422 -13.90 33.15 -22.06
C VAL A 422 -14.22 33.38 -20.59
N GLY A 423 -13.41 34.16 -19.88
CA GLY A 423 -13.52 34.41 -18.45
C GLY A 423 -12.87 33.34 -17.59
N PHE A 424 -12.70 33.64 -16.30
CA PHE A 424 -12.08 32.74 -15.33
C PHE A 424 -12.97 31.53 -14.99
N ASP A 425 -14.28 31.75 -14.79
CA ASP A 425 -15.20 30.73 -14.30
C ASP A 425 -15.34 29.51 -15.22
N PRO A 426 -15.48 29.67 -16.56
CA PRO A 426 -15.49 28.52 -17.46
C PRO A 426 -14.21 27.71 -17.42
N ILE A 427 -13.04 28.32 -17.21
CA ILE A 427 -11.75 27.65 -17.10
C ILE A 427 -11.66 26.90 -15.78
N ILE A 428 -12.05 27.54 -14.66
CA ILE A 428 -12.10 26.93 -13.33
C ILE A 428 -13.07 25.74 -13.34
N ALA A 429 -14.25 25.90 -13.92
CA ALA A 429 -15.24 24.82 -14.04
C ALA A 429 -14.70 23.65 -14.88
N MET A 430 -14.03 23.92 -16.00
CA MET A 430 -13.39 22.90 -16.83
C MET A 430 -12.30 22.15 -16.05
N ALA A 431 -11.45 22.87 -15.33
CA ALA A 431 -10.41 22.28 -14.50
C ALA A 431 -11.00 21.42 -13.37
N ASN A 432 -12.00 21.92 -12.64
CA ASN A 432 -12.66 21.18 -11.56
C ASN A 432 -13.36 19.91 -12.07
N ASN A 433 -14.03 19.98 -13.23
CA ASN A 433 -14.64 18.80 -13.83
C ASN A 433 -13.60 17.72 -14.20
N LEU A 434 -12.40 18.14 -14.52
CA LEU A 434 -11.25 17.28 -14.83
C LEU A 434 -10.43 16.88 -13.57
N GLY A 435 -10.96 17.14 -12.37
CA GLY A 435 -10.36 16.70 -11.09
C GLY A 435 -9.30 17.63 -10.52
N ILE A 436 -9.09 18.80 -11.11
CA ILE A 436 -8.15 19.83 -10.63
C ILE A 436 -8.84 20.74 -9.62
N GLY A 437 -8.09 21.32 -8.68
CA GLY A 437 -8.62 22.25 -7.68
C GLY A 437 -9.09 21.60 -6.38
N ASN A 438 -9.15 20.27 -6.29
CA ASN A 438 -9.61 19.57 -5.10
C ASN A 438 -8.68 19.77 -3.88
N LYS A 439 -7.36 19.86 -4.12
CA LYS A 439 -6.36 20.07 -3.06
C LYS A 439 -6.04 21.55 -2.84
N ARG A 440 -6.11 22.35 -3.90
CA ARG A 440 -5.88 23.79 -3.87
C ARG A 440 -6.86 24.45 -4.82
N PRO A 441 -7.83 25.25 -4.31
CA PRO A 441 -8.78 25.98 -5.13
C PRO A 441 -8.08 26.91 -6.13
N LEU A 442 -8.64 27.02 -7.32
CA LEU A 442 -8.14 27.92 -8.34
C LEU A 442 -8.69 29.34 -8.12
N GLY A 443 -7.82 30.33 -8.14
CA GLY A 443 -8.21 31.75 -8.04
C GLY A 443 -8.34 32.41 -9.40
N ARG A 444 -8.87 33.65 -9.40
CA ARG A 444 -9.13 34.47 -10.61
C ARG A 444 -7.97 35.40 -10.92
N TYR A 445 -6.80 34.82 -11.31
CA TYR A 445 -5.61 35.60 -11.70
C TYR A 445 -5.16 35.23 -13.11
N TYR A 446 -4.67 36.22 -13.87
CA TYR A 446 -4.22 36.01 -15.25
C TYR A 446 -3.10 34.95 -15.37
N PRO A 447 -2.12 34.84 -14.43
CA PRO A 447 -1.13 33.77 -14.46
C PRO A 447 -1.71 32.33 -14.40
N MET A 448 -2.98 32.15 -13.99
CA MET A 448 -3.65 30.84 -13.98
C MET A 448 -3.59 30.16 -15.36
N ALA A 449 -3.82 30.90 -16.43
CA ALA A 449 -3.83 30.35 -17.80
C ALA A 449 -2.51 29.65 -18.19
N ILE A 450 -1.43 30.00 -17.53
CA ILE A 450 -0.09 29.45 -17.80
C ILE A 450 0.46 28.58 -16.67
N GLY A 451 -0.38 28.22 -15.68
CA GLY A 451 -0.07 27.22 -14.67
C GLY A 451 0.57 27.73 -13.40
N ALA A 452 0.15 28.93 -12.92
CA ALA A 452 0.62 29.48 -11.65
C ALA A 452 0.06 28.73 -10.41
N TYR A 453 -0.94 27.87 -10.57
CA TYR A 453 -1.53 27.08 -9.49
C TYR A 453 -0.95 25.66 -9.47
N GLU A 454 -0.32 25.34 -8.39
CA GLU A 454 0.37 24.06 -8.18
C GLU A 454 -0.62 22.88 -8.14
N GLN A 455 -0.23 21.79 -8.76
CA GLN A 455 -1.02 20.56 -8.85
C GLN A 455 -0.13 19.34 -8.64
N THR A 456 -0.73 18.20 -8.28
CA THR A 456 0.03 16.94 -8.23
C THR A 456 0.21 16.33 -9.61
N VAL A 457 1.25 15.52 -9.78
CA VAL A 457 1.48 14.81 -11.04
C VAL A 457 0.34 13.84 -11.34
N LEU A 458 -0.20 13.17 -10.32
CA LEU A 458 -1.34 12.25 -10.46
C LEU A 458 -2.59 12.96 -10.99
N ASP A 459 -2.95 14.11 -10.39
CA ASP A 459 -4.15 14.85 -10.77
C ASP A 459 -4.03 15.40 -12.20
N MET A 460 -2.87 15.94 -12.57
CA MET A 460 -2.61 16.39 -13.94
C MET A 460 -2.64 15.23 -14.94
N THR A 461 -2.09 14.06 -14.59
CA THR A 461 -2.16 12.86 -15.45
C THR A 461 -3.62 12.44 -15.66
N ALA A 462 -4.44 12.48 -14.61
CA ALA A 462 -5.86 12.12 -14.69
C ALA A 462 -6.66 13.08 -15.59
N ALA A 463 -6.37 14.39 -15.51
CA ALA A 463 -7.00 15.40 -16.38
C ALA A 463 -6.70 15.14 -17.86
N TYR A 464 -5.43 14.85 -18.20
CA TYR A 464 -5.06 14.49 -19.58
C TYR A 464 -5.64 13.14 -20.00
N SER A 465 -5.71 12.17 -19.06
CA SER A 465 -6.35 10.87 -19.28
C SER A 465 -7.83 11.02 -19.65
N ALA A 466 -8.55 11.96 -19.04
CA ALA A 466 -9.94 12.23 -19.37
C ALA A 466 -10.11 12.77 -20.80
N VAL A 467 -9.20 13.61 -21.27
CA VAL A 467 -9.20 14.09 -22.68
C VAL A 467 -8.98 12.91 -23.63
N THR A 468 -8.00 12.02 -23.33
CA THR A 468 -7.74 10.80 -24.10
C THR A 468 -8.95 9.86 -24.08
N ASN A 469 -9.71 9.84 -22.97
CA ASN A 469 -10.96 9.09 -22.79
C ASN A 469 -12.21 9.86 -23.31
N ARG A 470 -12.03 10.68 -24.33
CA ARG A 470 -13.11 11.42 -24.99
C ARG A 470 -13.96 12.25 -24.02
N GLY A 471 -13.32 12.89 -23.05
CA GLY A 471 -13.95 13.78 -22.09
C GLY A 471 -14.61 13.12 -20.88
N VAL A 472 -14.41 11.83 -20.66
CA VAL A 472 -14.89 11.16 -19.46
C VAL A 472 -13.76 11.06 -18.43
N TYR A 473 -13.89 11.80 -17.33
CA TYR A 473 -12.98 11.73 -16.19
C TYR A 473 -13.30 10.52 -15.33
N VAL A 474 -12.31 9.67 -15.08
CA VAL A 474 -12.37 8.55 -14.15
C VAL A 474 -11.35 8.80 -13.04
N LYS A 475 -11.81 8.75 -11.79
CA LYS A 475 -10.91 8.96 -10.64
C LYS A 475 -9.78 7.92 -10.63
N PRO A 476 -8.51 8.35 -10.47
CA PRO A 476 -7.40 7.41 -10.39
C PRO A 476 -7.57 6.42 -9.25
N THR A 477 -7.32 5.14 -9.55
CA THR A 477 -7.40 4.06 -8.57
C THR A 477 -6.28 3.05 -8.79
N ALA A 478 -5.87 2.40 -7.67
CA ALA A 478 -4.91 1.31 -7.70
C ALA A 478 -5.59 -0.07 -7.68
N PHE A 479 -6.90 -0.15 -7.45
CA PHE A 479 -7.55 -1.40 -7.09
C PHE A 479 -8.28 -2.03 -8.28
N GLU A 480 -8.03 -3.31 -8.50
CA GLU A 480 -8.81 -4.17 -9.41
C GLU A 480 -9.79 -5.04 -8.63
N GLU A 481 -9.33 -5.69 -7.54
CA GLU A 481 -10.14 -6.58 -6.73
C GLU A 481 -9.55 -6.73 -5.33
N ILE A 482 -10.39 -6.81 -4.30
CA ILE A 482 -10.04 -7.12 -2.92
C ILE A 482 -10.79 -8.38 -2.51
N ARG A 483 -10.05 -9.38 -2.06
CA ARG A 483 -10.59 -10.65 -1.54
C ARG A 483 -10.30 -10.80 -0.06
N GLY A 484 -11.26 -11.34 0.64
CA GLY A 484 -11.14 -11.79 2.02
C GLY A 484 -10.30 -13.07 2.16
N PRO A 485 -10.06 -13.52 3.41
CA PRO A 485 -9.27 -14.72 3.69
C PRO A 485 -9.90 -16.00 3.13
N GLY A 486 -11.23 -16.08 3.04
CA GLY A 486 -11.99 -17.19 2.43
C GLY A 486 -11.97 -17.18 0.90
N GLY A 487 -11.44 -16.15 0.27
CA GLY A 487 -11.46 -15.97 -1.18
C GLY A 487 -12.70 -15.24 -1.71
N ASP A 488 -13.62 -14.86 -0.84
CA ASP A 488 -14.78 -14.02 -1.12
C ASP A 488 -14.37 -12.65 -1.64
N VAL A 489 -15.12 -12.11 -2.59
CA VAL A 489 -14.85 -10.78 -3.14
C VAL A 489 -15.50 -9.72 -2.26
N LEU A 490 -14.68 -8.95 -1.55
CA LEU A 490 -15.12 -7.84 -0.70
C LEU A 490 -15.37 -6.56 -1.50
N TRP A 491 -14.58 -6.36 -2.56
CA TRP A 491 -14.68 -5.22 -3.45
C TRP A 491 -14.12 -5.57 -4.84
N SER A 492 -14.75 -5.07 -5.89
CA SER A 492 -14.22 -5.21 -7.24
C SER A 492 -14.47 -3.96 -8.07
N ARG A 493 -13.46 -3.58 -8.86
CA ARG A 493 -13.56 -2.43 -9.79
C ARG A 493 -14.75 -2.54 -10.73
N ARG A 494 -15.09 -3.75 -11.17
CA ARG A 494 -16.17 -3.98 -12.12
C ARG A 494 -17.56 -3.67 -11.55
N VAL A 495 -17.76 -3.90 -10.26
CA VAL A 495 -19.06 -3.71 -9.58
C VAL A 495 -19.09 -2.38 -8.84
N ASP A 496 -18.07 -2.13 -8.01
CA ASP A 496 -18.04 -1.07 -7.01
C ASP A 496 -17.22 0.16 -7.45
N GLY A 497 -16.48 0.03 -8.55
CA GLY A 497 -15.54 1.07 -9.02
C GLY A 497 -16.24 2.24 -9.72
N ASP A 498 -15.58 3.39 -9.67
CA ASP A 498 -16.00 4.58 -10.39
C ASP A 498 -16.07 4.33 -11.91
N ARG A 499 -17.22 4.57 -12.51
CA ARG A 499 -17.46 4.44 -13.96
C ARG A 499 -17.11 5.70 -14.73
N GLY A 500 -16.73 6.75 -14.03
CA GLY A 500 -16.38 8.03 -14.58
C GLY A 500 -17.57 8.98 -14.78
N LYS A 501 -17.22 10.26 -14.86
CA LYS A 501 -18.14 11.37 -15.07
C LYS A 501 -17.75 12.11 -16.33
N ARG A 502 -18.72 12.48 -17.17
CA ARG A 502 -18.45 13.33 -18.31
C ARG A 502 -18.02 14.70 -17.82
N ALA A 503 -16.78 15.06 -18.10
CA ALA A 503 -16.15 16.31 -17.71
C ALA A 503 -16.17 17.34 -18.83
N MET A 504 -16.14 16.90 -20.10
CA MET A 504 -16.30 17.73 -21.29
C MET A 504 -16.97 16.92 -22.41
N ASP A 505 -17.48 17.63 -23.41
CA ASP A 505 -18.02 17.00 -24.61
C ASP A 505 -16.95 16.19 -25.36
N SER A 506 -17.36 15.10 -26.01
CA SER A 506 -16.45 14.26 -26.80
C SER A 506 -15.80 15.02 -27.95
N ASP A 507 -16.54 15.93 -28.59
CA ASP A 507 -16.02 16.72 -29.71
C ASP A 507 -14.96 17.73 -29.25
N VAL A 508 -15.12 18.28 -28.04
CA VAL A 508 -14.09 19.12 -27.39
C VAL A 508 -12.83 18.30 -27.11
N ALA A 509 -13.00 17.11 -26.53
CA ALA A 509 -11.90 16.22 -26.20
C ALA A 509 -11.14 15.74 -27.46
N ASP A 510 -11.87 15.33 -28.50
CA ASP A 510 -11.27 14.86 -29.76
C ASP A 510 -10.53 16.02 -30.49
N THR A 511 -11.08 17.24 -30.43
CA THR A 511 -10.42 18.46 -30.92
C THR A 511 -9.12 18.75 -30.15
N MET A 512 -9.18 18.66 -28.83
CA MET A 512 -7.99 18.84 -27.96
C MET A 512 -6.94 17.77 -28.24
N ASN A 513 -7.32 16.50 -28.38
CA ASN A 513 -6.38 15.42 -28.74
C ASN A 513 -5.69 15.72 -30.09
N TRP A 514 -6.44 16.18 -31.09
CA TRP A 514 -5.87 16.58 -32.36
C TRP A 514 -4.87 17.76 -32.22
N MET A 515 -5.20 18.78 -31.42
CA MET A 515 -4.28 19.89 -31.17
C MET A 515 -3.03 19.44 -30.40
N LEU A 516 -3.18 18.56 -29.40
CA LEU A 516 -2.05 18.00 -28.63
C LEU A 516 -1.15 17.10 -29.48
N GLN A 517 -1.67 16.41 -30.49
CA GLN A 517 -0.85 15.68 -31.47
C GLN A 517 0.07 16.62 -32.25
N ARG A 518 -0.39 17.84 -32.60
CA ARG A 518 0.43 18.85 -33.30
C ARG A 518 1.62 19.32 -32.45
N VAL A 519 1.45 19.38 -31.10
CA VAL A 519 2.55 19.71 -30.19
C VAL A 519 3.68 18.70 -30.29
N VAL A 520 3.36 17.41 -30.46
CA VAL A 520 4.35 16.34 -30.54
C VAL A 520 4.87 16.12 -31.96
N SER A 521 4.02 16.28 -32.99
CA SER A 521 4.45 16.04 -34.37
C SER A 521 5.43 17.09 -34.92
N GLY A 522 5.43 18.32 -34.39
CA GLY A 522 6.29 19.39 -34.90
C GLY A 522 6.30 20.64 -34.02
N GLY A 523 5.94 20.52 -32.74
CA GLY A 523 5.94 21.62 -31.74
C GLY A 523 6.93 21.38 -30.61
N THR A 524 6.64 21.97 -29.45
CA THR A 524 7.52 21.92 -28.27
C THR A 524 7.73 20.51 -27.71
N GLY A 525 6.84 19.56 -28.04
CA GLY A 525 6.88 18.17 -27.58
C GLY A 525 7.57 17.17 -28.51
N ILE A 526 8.28 17.64 -29.55
CA ILE A 526 8.88 16.78 -30.60
C ILE A 526 9.77 15.66 -30.06
N ALA A 527 10.43 15.88 -28.91
CA ALA A 527 11.28 14.89 -28.25
C ALA A 527 10.51 13.63 -27.78
N ALA A 528 9.17 13.72 -27.63
CA ALA A 528 8.31 12.59 -27.28
C ALA A 528 7.74 11.84 -28.49
N LYS A 529 8.06 12.25 -29.74
CA LYS A 529 7.51 11.62 -30.94
C LYS A 529 7.92 10.14 -31.01
N LEU A 530 6.90 9.29 -31.23
CA LEU A 530 7.08 7.86 -31.57
C LEU A 530 6.95 7.71 -33.09
N ASP A 531 7.70 6.77 -33.66
CA ASP A 531 7.79 6.62 -35.12
C ASP A 531 6.62 5.84 -35.71
N ASP A 532 5.99 4.97 -34.91
CA ASP A 532 4.99 3.99 -35.33
C ASP A 532 3.55 4.35 -34.96
N ARG A 533 3.33 5.39 -34.16
CA ARG A 533 1.99 5.77 -33.69
C ARG A 533 1.88 7.24 -33.31
N PRO A 534 0.68 7.83 -33.37
CA PRO A 534 0.46 9.20 -32.93
C PRO A 534 0.56 9.34 -31.43
N VAL A 535 1.10 10.47 -30.97
CA VAL A 535 1.19 10.86 -29.56
C VAL A 535 0.52 12.22 -29.41
N ALA A 536 -0.40 12.34 -28.48
CA ALA A 536 -0.99 13.62 -28.05
C ALA A 536 -0.33 14.04 -26.73
N GLY A 537 0.27 15.24 -26.64
CA GLY A 537 0.97 15.61 -25.41
C GLY A 537 1.30 17.07 -25.30
N LYS A 538 1.77 17.49 -24.11
CA LYS A 538 2.13 18.86 -23.80
C LYS A 538 3.34 18.94 -22.90
N THR A 539 4.26 19.81 -23.23
CA THR A 539 5.39 20.23 -22.39
C THR A 539 4.95 21.28 -21.37
N GLY A 540 5.56 21.31 -20.21
CA GLY A 540 5.41 22.32 -19.19
C GLY A 540 6.75 22.71 -18.60
N THR A 541 6.95 23.99 -18.41
CA THR A 541 8.10 24.55 -17.70
C THR A 541 7.57 25.67 -16.82
N SER A 542 7.85 25.62 -15.52
CA SER A 542 7.54 26.69 -14.60
C SER A 542 8.56 27.82 -14.71
N GLU A 543 8.28 28.94 -14.09
CA GLU A 543 9.20 30.09 -14.08
C GLU A 543 10.58 29.68 -13.52
N GLY A 544 11.65 30.11 -14.16
CA GLY A 544 13.03 29.73 -13.82
C GLY A 544 13.37 28.27 -14.08
N GLY A 545 12.49 27.50 -14.76
CA GLY A 545 12.75 26.08 -15.02
C GLY A 545 12.81 25.19 -13.77
N ARG A 546 12.12 25.57 -12.70
CA ARG A 546 12.07 24.82 -11.43
C ARG A 546 11.37 23.49 -11.56
N ASP A 547 10.30 23.47 -12.36
CA ASP A 547 9.52 22.28 -12.68
C ASP A 547 9.52 22.05 -14.18
N ILE A 548 9.90 20.90 -14.63
CA ILE A 548 9.85 20.51 -16.04
C ILE A 548 8.97 19.27 -16.21
N TRP A 549 8.00 19.40 -17.12
CA TRP A 549 6.94 18.44 -17.30
C TRP A 549 6.82 17.99 -18.76
N PHE A 550 6.40 16.76 -18.92
CA PHE A 550 5.74 16.30 -20.13
C PHE A 550 4.60 15.36 -19.79
N ILE A 551 3.41 15.64 -20.34
CA ILE A 551 2.26 14.73 -20.22
C ILE A 551 1.86 14.34 -21.64
N GLY A 552 1.94 13.03 -21.92
CA GLY A 552 1.67 12.48 -23.24
C GLY A 552 0.80 11.24 -23.18
N SER A 553 0.02 11.04 -24.23
CA SER A 553 -0.90 9.92 -24.38
C SER A 553 -0.72 9.23 -25.73
N ILE A 554 -0.82 7.90 -25.71
CA ILE A 554 -1.37 7.10 -26.79
C ILE A 554 -2.83 6.77 -26.44
N PRO A 555 -3.69 6.30 -27.36
CA PRO A 555 -5.10 6.05 -27.01
C PRO A 555 -5.33 5.14 -25.80
N GLN A 556 -4.41 4.22 -25.52
CA GLN A 556 -4.52 3.22 -24.45
C GLN A 556 -3.88 3.64 -23.13
N LEU A 557 -3.00 4.65 -23.11
CA LEU A 557 -2.23 5.01 -21.93
C LEU A 557 -1.87 6.50 -21.93
N THR A 558 -2.14 7.17 -20.81
CA THR A 558 -1.67 8.53 -20.51
C THR A 558 -0.55 8.47 -19.48
N THR A 559 0.59 9.07 -19.79
CA THR A 559 1.77 9.08 -18.91
C THR A 559 2.27 10.49 -18.70
N ALA A 560 2.51 10.88 -17.45
CA ALA A 560 3.19 12.10 -17.08
C ALA A 560 4.61 11.82 -16.60
N VAL A 561 5.53 12.69 -16.96
CA VAL A 561 6.90 12.78 -16.45
C VAL A 561 7.11 14.16 -15.88
N TRP A 562 7.65 14.24 -14.66
CA TRP A 562 8.04 15.47 -14.00
C TRP A 562 9.45 15.32 -13.41
N PHE A 563 10.25 16.39 -13.52
CA PHE A 563 11.51 16.55 -12.82
C PHE A 563 11.56 17.91 -12.12
N GLY A 564 12.19 17.98 -10.94
CA GLY A 564 12.36 19.19 -10.15
C GLY A 564 13.13 18.93 -8.86
N HIS A 565 13.53 19.99 -8.18
CA HIS A 565 14.16 19.92 -6.85
C HIS A 565 13.10 20.06 -5.75
N ASP A 566 13.28 19.38 -4.62
CA ASP A 566 12.37 19.51 -3.47
C ASP A 566 12.36 20.92 -2.88
N ASN A 567 13.49 21.60 -2.90
CA ASN A 567 13.66 22.96 -2.43
C ASN A 567 13.31 24.04 -3.47
N ASN A 568 12.63 23.68 -4.56
CA ASN A 568 12.23 24.60 -5.63
C ASN A 568 13.42 25.29 -6.37
N ALA A 569 14.65 24.77 -6.27
CA ALA A 569 15.76 25.28 -7.06
C ALA A 569 15.55 25.05 -8.57
N GLU A 570 16.22 25.85 -9.40
CA GLU A 570 16.19 25.70 -10.86
C GLU A 570 16.83 24.39 -11.30
N THR A 571 16.20 23.66 -12.22
CA THR A 571 16.70 22.38 -12.73
C THR A 571 17.90 22.54 -13.68
N LYS A 572 18.18 23.75 -14.15
CA LYS A 572 19.15 24.06 -15.24
C LYS A 572 18.89 23.24 -16.51
N SER A 573 17.65 22.80 -16.70
CA SER A 573 17.19 21.97 -17.79
C SER A 573 15.86 22.49 -18.37
N ASN A 574 15.29 21.79 -19.33
CA ASN A 574 14.05 22.16 -19.99
C ASN A 574 13.11 20.96 -20.16
N SER A 575 11.84 21.23 -20.47
CA SER A 575 10.83 20.20 -20.65
C SER A 575 11.06 19.20 -21.80
N GLY A 576 12.06 19.45 -22.66
CA GLY A 576 12.50 18.49 -23.66
C GLY A 576 13.07 17.21 -23.02
N GLU A 577 13.75 17.31 -21.86
CA GLU A 577 14.22 16.13 -21.13
C GLU A 577 13.08 15.30 -20.56
N SER A 578 12.03 15.93 -20.05
CA SER A 578 10.83 15.19 -19.61
C SER A 578 10.12 14.52 -20.77
N ALA A 579 10.07 15.15 -21.94
CA ALA A 579 9.52 14.59 -23.17
C ALA A 579 10.39 13.42 -23.68
N TRP A 580 11.72 13.55 -23.60
CA TRP A 580 12.66 12.48 -23.92
C TRP A 580 12.54 11.28 -22.96
N ALA A 581 12.48 11.52 -21.64
CA ALA A 581 12.26 10.48 -20.64
C ALA A 581 10.94 9.73 -20.87
N TRP A 582 9.87 10.45 -21.23
CA TRP A 582 8.61 9.87 -21.65
C TRP A 582 8.78 8.93 -22.84
N LYS A 583 9.48 9.38 -23.90
CA LYS A 583 9.78 8.56 -25.08
C LYS A 583 10.58 7.31 -24.73
N GLN A 584 11.61 7.45 -23.88
CA GLN A 584 12.44 6.32 -23.44
C GLN A 584 11.62 5.27 -22.69
N PHE A 585 10.72 5.69 -21.83
CA PHE A 585 9.80 4.78 -21.14
C PHE A 585 8.81 4.12 -22.13
N MET A 586 8.12 4.92 -22.93
CA MET A 586 7.10 4.42 -23.85
C MET A 586 7.67 3.48 -24.93
N THR A 587 8.87 3.73 -25.42
CA THR A 587 9.54 2.85 -26.39
C THR A 587 9.72 1.44 -25.84
N GLN A 588 9.95 1.29 -24.53
CA GLN A 588 10.16 -0.01 -23.88
C GLN A 588 8.84 -0.80 -23.67
N ILE A 589 7.69 -0.14 -23.76
CA ILE A 589 6.39 -0.78 -23.49
C ILE A 589 5.40 -0.71 -24.66
N LYS A 590 5.68 0.10 -25.69
CA LYS A 590 4.74 0.34 -26.79
C LYS A 590 4.35 -0.90 -27.58
N SER A 591 5.22 -1.91 -27.63
CA SER A 591 4.94 -3.19 -28.30
C SER A 591 3.81 -3.99 -27.65
N GLU A 592 3.49 -3.72 -26.38
CA GLU A 592 2.39 -4.36 -25.67
C GLU A 592 1.01 -3.77 -26.05
N PHE A 593 0.98 -2.70 -26.85
CA PHE A 593 -0.23 -2.05 -27.33
C PHE A 593 -0.31 -2.11 -28.85
N PRO A 594 -1.47 -2.47 -29.42
CA PRO A 594 -1.68 -2.29 -30.87
C PRO A 594 -1.56 -0.80 -31.22
N ALA A 595 -0.96 -0.52 -32.37
CA ALA A 595 -0.89 0.84 -32.88
C ALA A 595 -2.31 1.33 -33.22
N GLN A 596 -2.81 2.32 -32.52
CA GLN A 596 -4.13 2.91 -32.70
C GLN A 596 -4.02 4.40 -32.96
N LYS A 597 -4.97 4.94 -33.76
CA LYS A 597 -5.13 6.37 -33.98
C LYS A 597 -6.10 6.94 -32.95
N PHE A 598 -5.91 8.21 -32.58
CA PHE A 598 -6.95 8.95 -31.86
C PHE A 598 -8.18 9.14 -32.76
N PRO A 599 -9.36 9.40 -32.19
CA PRO A 599 -10.52 9.81 -32.96
C PRO A 599 -10.19 11.02 -33.85
N ALA A 600 -10.81 11.09 -35.01
CA ALA A 600 -10.60 12.21 -35.92
C ALA A 600 -11.14 13.53 -35.30
N LYS A 601 -10.51 14.66 -35.62
CA LYS A 601 -11.05 15.98 -35.26
C LYS A 601 -12.46 16.13 -35.85
N PRO A 602 -13.48 16.46 -35.06
CA PRO A 602 -14.83 16.70 -35.57
C PRO A 602 -14.84 17.92 -36.52
N LYS A 603 -15.72 17.90 -37.51
CA LYS A 603 -15.87 19.03 -38.45
C LYS A 603 -16.40 20.28 -37.75
N THR A 604 -17.30 20.10 -36.78
CA THR A 604 -17.88 21.19 -35.97
C THR A 604 -17.96 20.71 -34.51
N VAL A 605 -17.56 21.57 -33.59
CA VAL A 605 -17.83 21.39 -32.16
C VAL A 605 -19.14 22.06 -31.85
N ARG A 606 -20.13 21.35 -31.33
CA ARG A 606 -21.40 21.95 -30.90
C ARG A 606 -21.18 22.68 -29.58
N PRO A 607 -21.37 24.02 -29.49
CA PRO A 607 -21.27 24.69 -28.20
C PRO A 607 -22.32 24.11 -27.26
N VAL A 608 -21.91 23.75 -26.05
CA VAL A 608 -22.88 23.42 -24.99
C VAL A 608 -23.55 24.75 -24.59
N LEU A 609 -24.79 24.95 -25.01
CA LEU A 609 -25.62 26.06 -24.55
C LEU A 609 -25.75 25.91 -23.03
N GLN A 610 -25.02 26.73 -22.28
CA GLN A 610 -25.25 26.87 -20.84
C GLN A 610 -26.71 27.31 -20.68
N ARG A 611 -27.57 26.47 -20.09
CA ARG A 611 -28.86 26.94 -19.58
C ARG A 611 -28.55 28.10 -18.62
N PRO A 612 -29.09 29.29 -18.81
CA PRO A 612 -28.84 30.43 -17.93
C PRO A 612 -29.32 30.01 -16.54
N GLY A 613 -28.38 29.67 -15.65
CA GLY A 613 -28.65 29.53 -14.24
C GLY A 613 -29.25 30.84 -13.77
N LYS A 614 -30.41 30.79 -13.08
CA LYS A 614 -31.01 31.96 -12.44
C LYS A 614 -29.92 32.72 -11.69
N LYS A 615 -29.49 33.86 -12.18
CA LYS A 615 -28.60 34.77 -11.49
C LYS A 615 -29.27 35.15 -10.17
N LYS A 616 -28.76 34.65 -9.03
CA LYS A 616 -28.93 35.36 -7.76
C LYS A 616 -28.22 36.71 -7.97
N ALA A 617 -28.96 37.79 -7.87
CA ALA A 617 -28.39 39.12 -7.91
C ALA A 617 -27.28 39.23 -6.87
N SER A 618 -26.05 39.43 -7.33
CA SER A 618 -24.93 39.78 -6.47
C SER A 618 -25.16 41.18 -5.93
N ASP A 619 -25.08 41.32 -4.60
CA ASP A 619 -25.09 42.62 -3.93
C ASP A 619 -23.91 43.46 -4.50
N PRO A 620 -24.18 44.63 -5.13
CA PRO A 620 -23.13 45.43 -5.74
C PRO A 620 -22.13 46.04 -4.75
N ASN A 621 -22.35 45.91 -3.44
CA ASN A 621 -21.51 46.48 -2.37
C ASN A 621 -20.65 45.45 -1.61
N LYS A 622 -20.59 44.19 -2.04
CA LYS A 622 -19.74 43.22 -1.40
C LYS A 622 -18.44 43.06 -2.20
N PRO A 623 -17.26 43.36 -1.63
CA PRO A 623 -15.99 43.13 -2.32
C PRO A 623 -15.85 41.63 -2.65
N ASN A 624 -15.47 41.34 -3.90
CA ASN A 624 -15.23 40.00 -4.39
C ASN A 624 -14.07 39.37 -3.62
N PRO A 625 -14.17 38.14 -3.10
CA PRO A 625 -13.08 37.50 -2.35
C PRO A 625 -11.77 37.27 -3.11
N GLY A 626 -11.69 37.70 -4.37
CA GLY A 626 -10.55 37.58 -5.27
C GLY A 626 -9.82 38.87 -5.62
N ASP A 627 -10.23 40.02 -5.09
CA ASP A 627 -9.68 41.35 -5.46
C ASP A 627 -8.48 41.80 -4.59
N GLY A 628 -7.86 40.89 -3.82
CA GLY A 628 -6.66 41.19 -3.08
C GLY A 628 -5.38 41.16 -3.93
N PRO A 629 -4.36 41.97 -3.59
CA PRO A 629 -3.06 41.89 -4.28
C PRO A 629 -2.46 40.49 -4.13
N LEU A 630 -1.68 40.07 -5.14
CA LEU A 630 -0.85 38.84 -5.05
C LEU A 630 -0.08 38.88 -3.73
N PRO A 631 -0.07 37.82 -2.93
CA PRO A 631 0.78 37.80 -1.75
C PRO A 631 2.24 37.99 -2.20
N ASP A 632 2.90 38.97 -1.57
CA ASP A 632 4.31 39.26 -1.79
C ASP A 632 5.11 37.97 -1.56
N ARG A 633 6.02 37.68 -2.47
CA ARG A 633 6.86 36.47 -2.44
C ARG A 633 7.84 36.41 -1.25
N ASP A 634 8.00 37.50 -0.54
CA ASP A 634 8.98 37.62 0.55
C ASP A 634 8.42 37.30 1.95
N LEU A 635 7.14 36.84 2.06
CA LEU A 635 6.52 36.50 3.33
C LEU A 635 6.63 35.02 3.73
N PHE A 636 7.44 34.23 3.03
CA PHE A 636 7.90 32.97 3.58
C PHE A 636 9.24 33.18 4.27
N GLY A 637 9.22 33.99 5.33
CA GLY A 637 10.24 33.90 6.35
C GLY A 637 10.30 32.46 6.85
N GLU A 638 11.51 31.96 7.02
CA GLU A 638 11.80 30.71 7.69
C GLU A 638 10.99 30.64 9.00
N THR A 639 9.86 29.94 8.98
CA THR A 639 9.28 29.44 10.21
C THR A 639 9.91 28.10 10.45
N ASP A 640 10.73 28.02 11.49
CA ASP A 640 11.24 26.80 12.11
C ASP A 640 10.12 25.97 12.75
N ASP A 641 9.00 25.81 12.07
CA ASP A 641 8.00 24.85 12.47
C ASP A 641 8.38 23.50 11.88
N PRO A 642 8.57 22.50 12.74
CA PRO A 642 8.81 21.14 12.27
C PRO A 642 7.62 20.71 11.40
N PRO A 643 7.86 19.91 10.34
CA PRO A 643 6.80 19.43 9.46
C PRO A 643 5.70 18.80 10.29
N ALA A 644 4.45 19.18 10.03
CA ALA A 644 3.28 18.65 10.71
C ALA A 644 3.38 17.12 10.79
N PRO A 645 3.14 16.52 11.97
CA PRO A 645 3.28 15.09 12.14
C PRO A 645 2.36 14.38 11.15
N THR A 646 2.93 13.51 10.34
CA THR A 646 2.18 12.53 9.54
C THR A 646 1.16 11.86 10.45
N PRO A 647 -0.11 11.70 10.06
CA PRO A 647 -1.08 11.01 10.89
C PRO A 647 -0.55 9.63 11.24
N ARG A 648 -0.28 9.41 12.53
CA ARG A 648 0.15 8.12 13.05
C ARG A 648 -0.99 7.14 12.85
N TYR A 649 -0.72 6.07 12.15
CA TYR A 649 -1.60 4.91 12.15
C TYR A 649 -1.55 4.31 13.55
N VAL A 650 -2.55 4.61 14.35
CA VAL A 650 -2.74 3.97 15.66
C VAL A 650 -3.40 2.63 15.39
N SER A 651 -2.66 1.55 15.57
CA SER A 651 -3.25 0.21 15.62
C SER A 651 -4.23 0.15 16.80
N PRO A 652 -5.51 -0.21 16.59
CA PRO A 652 -6.50 -0.29 17.66
C PRO A 652 -6.19 -1.37 18.71
N SER A 653 -5.19 -2.19 18.54
CA SER A 653 -4.87 -3.33 19.40
C SER A 653 -3.40 -3.38 19.81
N GLY A 654 -2.85 -2.35 20.46
CA GLY A 654 -1.62 -2.44 21.28
C GLY A 654 -0.37 -3.06 20.61
N GLY A 655 -0.28 -3.09 19.27
CA GLY A 655 0.94 -3.40 18.53
C GLY A 655 1.84 -2.17 18.44
N PRO A 656 3.16 -2.32 18.27
CA PRO A 656 4.07 -1.19 18.11
C PRO A 656 3.66 -0.34 16.91
N PRO A 657 3.83 1.00 16.98
CA PRO A 657 3.48 1.90 15.89
C PRO A 657 4.25 1.56 14.61
N VAL A 658 3.64 1.79 13.47
CA VAL A 658 4.18 1.43 12.13
C VAL A 658 5.53 2.10 11.84
N ASP A 659 5.85 3.19 12.53
CA ASP A 659 7.13 3.90 12.42
C ASP A 659 8.35 3.08 12.89
N GLU A 660 8.18 2.11 13.79
CA GLU A 660 9.28 1.20 14.17
C GLU A 660 9.63 0.18 13.09
N PHE A 661 8.70 -0.11 12.17
CA PHE A 661 8.92 -1.07 11.09
C PHE A 661 9.76 -0.52 9.92
N PHE A 662 9.94 0.81 9.84
CA PHE A 662 10.65 1.49 8.75
C PHE A 662 11.99 2.09 9.14
N ARG A 663 12.45 1.92 10.38
CA ARG A 663 13.81 2.36 10.74
C ARG A 663 14.84 1.44 10.08
N PRO A 664 15.80 1.97 9.30
CA PRO A 664 16.91 1.17 8.82
C PRO A 664 17.72 0.69 10.03
N LEU A 665 18.09 -0.61 10.03
CA LEU A 665 19.10 -1.11 10.93
C LEU A 665 20.39 -0.34 10.67
N PRO A 666 21.17 0.05 11.70
CA PRO A 666 22.46 0.71 11.48
C PRO A 666 23.34 -0.24 10.66
N VAL A 667 23.82 0.28 9.55
CA VAL A 667 24.87 -0.38 8.75
C VAL A 667 26.15 -0.26 9.54
N GLN A 668 26.66 -1.36 10.04
CA GLN A 668 28.09 -1.48 10.40
C GLN A 668 28.88 -1.88 9.18
#